data_b93f8afbe033b63f7ebb9350dbd1b3bf
#
_entry.id   b93f8afbe033b63f7ebb9350dbd1b3bf
#
_cell.length_a   1.000
_cell.length_b   1.000
_cell.length_c   1.000
_cell.angle_alpha   90.00
_cell.angle_beta   90.00
_cell.angle_gamma   90.00
#
_symmetry.space_group_name_H-M   'P 1'
#
loop_
_entity.id
_entity.type
_entity.pdbx_description
1 polymer ?
#
loop_
_entity_poly.entity_id
_entity_poly.type
_entity_poly.pdbx_seq_one_letter_code
_entity_poly.pdbx_strand_id
1 'polypeptide(L)'
;MAYDATGIGGAAEVADVGGYEGDPPDNTSGHRLSLMRDRFRTAVSAYSDTREDQLDDLRFMAGSPDNHYQWPADVLSVRGSVQGQTINARPCLTINKLPQHVRQVTNEQRQNRPSPNVIPADDKADVEVAEIFDGMIRHIEYISNADVAYDTACDNQVTFGEGYIRILTEYCDETSFDQDIKIGRVRNSFSVYMDPTIQDPCGADAEWCFITEDILKTDYERMYPNAMPVSSIMTQGVGDQSLSQWLGEMTVRIAEYFHCEYKPATLNLYPDGTTTFQGTPQDKMMRQMGLKPSRQRKVQRKSIKWCKTNGYEMIEEREWAGAYIPVVRVVGNEWNIEGQLEISGLVRNAKDAQRMYNYWVSQEAEMLALAPKAPFIGYGGQFEGYEEKWKTANTQNYPYLEVNPDVTDGAGNILPLPQRAQPPMAQTGLIQAKMGASEDIKAATGQYNASLGMTSNERSGRAILARQREGDVGTYHYVDNYARAIRYVGRQLVDLIPKIYDTPRIARIIQIDGQSDMVRLDPNQPEPVRKMVNEAGVVVQKIYNPGVGKYDVKVTVGPSYLTKRQESMDAMSQILQGNPNLWMAAGDLFVKNMDWPGAQELAERLKKMIDPKLLQDEDDPALQAANQQIQAMQAQMEQMYNMLQNASKSMEAQKLRIDEYNAETKRLQAIQSGMTPDQVQDVVMQTLKDVMTAGDMVMAQQQMAMQGVPQ
;
A
#
# COMPACT_ATOMS: atom_id res chain seq x y z
N MET A 1 -44.96 29.31 -9.38
CA MET A 1 -44.41 30.43 -8.62
C MET A 1 -42.95 30.55 -8.98
N ALA A 2 -42.65 31.56 -9.76
CA ALA A 2 -41.30 31.89 -10.20
C ALA A 2 -40.55 32.54 -9.05
N TYR A 3 -39.26 32.22 -8.91
CA TYR A 3 -38.32 33.04 -8.14
C TYR A 3 -37.22 33.55 -9.04
N ASP A 4 -37.16 34.87 -9.07
CA ASP A 4 -36.25 35.70 -9.81
C ASP A 4 -34.78 35.50 -9.40
N ALA A 5 -33.91 35.44 -10.39
CA ALA A 5 -32.49 35.57 -10.24
C ALA A 5 -32.10 37.01 -10.58
N THR A 6 -31.80 37.83 -9.58
CA THR A 6 -31.01 39.06 -9.76
C THR A 6 -30.22 39.37 -8.51
N GLY A 7 -28.90 39.49 -8.67
CA GLY A 7 -28.26 40.59 -7.97
C GLY A 7 -27.08 40.27 -7.08
N ILE A 8 -25.92 40.58 -7.59
CA ILE A 8 -24.89 41.44 -6.97
C ILE A 8 -23.84 40.76 -6.12
N GLY A 9 -22.63 40.87 -6.63
CA GLY A 9 -21.37 40.64 -5.95
C GLY A 9 -21.22 41.49 -4.70
N GLY A 10 -20.97 40.84 -3.62
CA GLY A 10 -20.43 41.38 -2.40
C GLY A 10 -19.26 40.47 -2.02
N ALA A 11 -18.05 41.03 -2.02
CA ALA A 11 -16.92 40.42 -1.39
C ALA A 11 -17.31 40.16 0.07
N ALA A 12 -17.49 38.87 0.42
CA ALA A 12 -17.63 38.46 1.80
C ALA A 12 -16.30 38.78 2.50
N GLU A 13 -16.27 39.83 3.29
CA GLU A 13 -15.29 39.97 4.36
C GLU A 13 -15.39 38.70 5.20
N VAL A 14 -14.32 37.93 5.16
CA VAL A 14 -14.10 36.80 6.07
C VAL A 14 -14.13 37.42 7.47
N ALA A 15 -15.20 37.17 8.20
CA ALA A 15 -15.31 37.53 9.59
C ALA A 15 -14.04 37.09 10.31
N ASP A 16 -13.39 38.05 10.94
CA ASP A 16 -12.32 37.87 11.89
C ASP A 16 -12.85 36.94 13.00
N VAL A 17 -12.54 35.65 12.89
CA VAL A 17 -12.82 34.71 13.97
C VAL A 17 -11.90 35.14 15.08
N GLY A 18 -12.52 35.79 16.08
CA GLY A 18 -11.89 36.36 17.23
C GLY A 18 -10.76 35.48 17.76
N GLY A 19 -9.56 36.04 17.69
CA GLY A 19 -8.39 35.41 18.22
C GLY A 19 -8.65 35.03 19.68
N TYR A 20 -8.45 33.78 19.99
CA TYR A 20 -8.14 33.39 21.33
C TYR A 20 -6.83 34.11 21.69
N GLU A 21 -6.96 35.28 22.33
CA GLU A 21 -5.94 35.85 23.18
C GLU A 21 -5.88 35.01 24.45
N GLY A 22 -5.49 33.74 24.30
CA GLY A 22 -4.93 33.00 25.41
C GLY A 22 -3.54 33.54 25.61
N ASP A 23 -3.18 33.92 26.84
CA ASP A 23 -1.80 34.21 27.25
C ASP A 23 -0.85 33.18 26.63
N PRO A 24 0.32 33.60 26.12
CA PRO A 24 1.30 32.65 25.59
C PRO A 24 1.54 31.59 26.68
N PRO A 25 1.42 30.29 26.38
CA PRO A 25 1.51 29.25 27.39
C PRO A 25 2.81 29.45 28.15
N ASP A 26 2.69 29.53 29.47
CA ASP A 26 3.81 29.70 30.37
C ASP A 26 4.81 28.57 30.10
N ASN A 27 5.90 28.88 29.46
CA ASN A 27 6.85 27.93 28.86
C ASN A 27 7.79 27.35 29.95
N THR A 28 7.29 27.24 31.15
CA THR A 28 8.00 26.58 32.25
C THR A 28 8.07 25.07 31.95
N SER A 29 9.25 24.49 32.16
CA SER A 29 9.50 23.05 31.94
C SER A 29 8.46 22.15 32.63
N GLY A 30 7.93 22.59 33.76
CA GLY A 30 6.88 21.90 34.51
C GLY A 30 5.55 21.82 33.80
N HIS A 31 5.11 22.89 33.13
CA HIS A 31 3.86 22.89 32.36
C HIS A 31 3.94 21.99 31.13
N ARG A 32 5.07 22.03 30.41
CA ARG A 32 5.32 21.15 29.24
C ARG A 32 5.33 19.68 29.63
N LEU A 33 5.93 19.34 30.76
CA LEU A 33 5.96 17.97 31.29
C LEU A 33 4.55 17.49 31.70
N SER A 34 3.77 18.36 32.34
CA SER A 34 2.37 18.07 32.66
C SER A 34 1.53 17.80 31.41
N LEU A 35 1.62 18.70 30.42
CA LEU A 35 0.92 18.54 29.15
C LEU A 35 1.31 17.23 28.42
N MET A 36 2.58 16.88 28.43
CA MET A 36 3.07 15.63 27.86
C MET A 36 2.46 14.42 28.55
N ARG A 37 2.44 14.39 29.89
CA ARG A 37 1.82 13.31 30.66
C ARG A 37 0.33 13.19 30.39
N ASP A 38 -0.39 14.33 30.32
CA ASP A 38 -1.82 14.35 30.04
C ASP A 38 -2.11 13.81 28.64
N ARG A 39 -1.34 14.20 27.63
CA ARG A 39 -1.42 13.65 26.26
C ARG A 39 -1.17 12.15 26.24
N PHE A 40 -0.13 11.68 26.94
CA PHE A 40 0.16 10.25 27.02
C PHE A 40 -0.99 9.47 27.68
N ARG A 41 -1.53 9.97 28.80
CA ARG A 41 -2.68 9.37 29.48
C ARG A 41 -3.90 9.31 28.57
N THR A 42 -4.20 10.41 27.85
CA THR A 42 -5.30 10.48 26.90
C THR A 42 -5.12 9.43 25.80
N ALA A 43 -3.91 9.28 25.22
CA ALA A 43 -3.65 8.26 24.22
C ALA A 43 -3.83 6.84 24.77
N VAL A 44 -3.24 6.55 25.94
CA VAL A 44 -3.38 5.23 26.57
C VAL A 44 -4.85 4.87 26.80
N SER A 45 -5.65 5.83 27.27
CA SER A 45 -7.08 5.62 27.48
C SER A 45 -7.85 5.44 26.17
N ALA A 46 -7.57 6.26 25.16
CA ALA A 46 -8.27 6.21 23.88
C ALA A 46 -7.99 4.91 23.08
N TYR A 47 -6.78 4.39 23.21
CA TYR A 47 -6.37 3.16 22.50
C TYR A 47 -6.55 1.89 23.32
N SER A 48 -7.01 1.97 24.57
CA SER A 48 -7.10 0.83 25.50
C SER A 48 -7.82 -0.37 24.89
N ASP A 49 -9.07 -0.16 24.49
CA ASP A 49 -9.96 -1.22 24.02
C ASP A 49 -9.52 -1.75 22.65
N THR A 50 -9.17 -0.85 21.74
CA THR A 50 -8.65 -1.22 20.42
C THR A 50 -7.39 -2.06 20.52
N ARG A 51 -6.48 -1.74 21.45
CA ARG A 51 -5.23 -2.48 21.65
C ARG A 51 -5.42 -3.83 22.31
N GLU A 52 -6.37 -3.95 23.25
CA GLU A 52 -6.72 -5.24 23.83
C GLU A 52 -7.21 -6.19 22.74
N ASP A 53 -8.09 -5.72 21.90
CA ASP A 53 -8.62 -6.44 20.76
C ASP A 53 -7.54 -6.81 19.71
N GLN A 54 -6.65 -5.88 19.39
CA GLN A 54 -5.53 -6.11 18.48
C GLN A 54 -4.55 -7.14 19.05
N LEU A 55 -4.29 -7.09 20.34
CA LEU A 55 -3.44 -8.07 21.04
C LEU A 55 -4.07 -9.46 21.02
N ASP A 56 -5.40 -9.55 21.20
CA ASP A 56 -6.14 -10.81 21.06
C ASP A 56 -6.07 -11.35 19.63
N ASP A 57 -6.20 -10.48 18.61
CA ASP A 57 -6.01 -10.85 17.21
C ASP A 57 -4.61 -11.43 16.93
N LEU A 58 -3.57 -10.77 17.47
CA LEU A 58 -2.18 -11.22 17.32
C LEU A 58 -1.92 -12.55 18.02
N ARG A 59 -2.43 -12.71 19.26
CA ARG A 59 -2.33 -13.96 20.01
C ARG A 59 -3.06 -15.09 19.27
N PHE A 60 -4.24 -14.81 18.77
CA PHE A 60 -5.05 -15.76 18.01
C PHE A 60 -4.33 -16.22 16.73
N MET A 61 -3.70 -15.28 16.02
CA MET A 61 -2.90 -15.56 14.81
C MET A 61 -1.64 -16.37 15.15
N ALA A 62 -0.92 -15.98 16.20
CA ALA A 62 0.32 -16.64 16.59
C ALA A 62 0.09 -18.10 17.05
N GLY A 63 -1.06 -18.36 17.67
CA GLY A 63 -1.34 -19.62 18.34
C GLY A 63 -0.46 -19.82 19.57
N SER A 64 -0.78 -20.83 20.37
CA SER A 64 0.03 -21.24 21.51
C SER A 64 0.28 -22.75 21.40
N PRO A 65 1.44 -23.26 21.84
CA PRO A 65 1.69 -24.70 21.95
C PRO A 65 0.61 -25.40 22.81
N ASP A 66 0.07 -24.69 23.80
CA ASP A 66 -0.99 -25.18 24.70
C ASP A 66 -2.40 -24.91 24.18
N ASN A 67 -2.54 -24.40 22.96
CA ASN A 67 -3.81 -24.09 22.27
C ASN A 67 -4.69 -23.05 22.97
N HIS A 68 -4.18 -22.30 23.95
CA HIS A 68 -4.99 -21.37 24.77
C HIS A 68 -5.58 -20.21 23.97
N TYR A 69 -4.87 -19.69 22.96
CA TYR A 69 -5.31 -18.46 22.27
C TYR A 69 -6.49 -18.67 21.31
N GLN A 70 -6.64 -19.87 20.74
CA GLN A 70 -7.74 -20.14 19.81
C GLN A 70 -8.96 -20.81 20.44
N TRP A 71 -8.86 -21.20 21.69
CA TRP A 71 -9.93 -21.83 22.42
C TRP A 71 -10.46 -20.93 23.54
N PRO A 72 -11.80 -20.75 23.66
CA PRO A 72 -12.37 -20.07 24.80
C PRO A 72 -12.02 -20.75 26.11
N ALA A 73 -11.76 -19.98 27.17
CA ALA A 73 -11.30 -20.49 28.45
C ALA A 73 -12.32 -21.43 29.13
N ASP A 74 -13.62 -21.18 28.96
CA ASP A 74 -14.70 -22.03 29.42
C ASP A 74 -14.69 -23.39 28.72
N VAL A 75 -14.48 -23.43 27.42
CA VAL A 75 -14.37 -24.67 26.65
C VAL A 75 -13.13 -25.46 27.04
N LEU A 76 -11.99 -24.78 27.25
CA LEU A 76 -10.76 -25.43 27.74
C LEU A 76 -10.92 -26.00 29.13
N SER A 77 -11.63 -25.32 30.03
CA SER A 77 -11.88 -25.80 31.37
C SER A 77 -12.73 -27.10 31.40
N VAL A 78 -13.65 -27.23 30.43
CA VAL A 78 -14.54 -28.41 30.34
C VAL A 78 -13.87 -29.57 29.56
N ARG A 79 -13.09 -29.27 28.51
CA ARG A 79 -12.48 -30.26 27.64
C ARG A 79 -11.04 -30.58 27.98
N GLY A 80 -10.31 -29.61 28.51
CA GLY A 80 -8.88 -29.71 28.80
C GLY A 80 -8.60 -30.31 30.18
N SER A 81 -7.33 -30.56 30.41
CA SER A 81 -6.81 -30.96 31.71
C SER A 81 -6.89 -29.79 32.67
N VAL A 82 -7.76 -29.84 33.64
CA VAL A 82 -7.73 -28.91 34.78
C VAL A 82 -6.64 -29.37 35.77
N GLN A 83 -5.61 -28.55 35.94
CA GLN A 83 -4.57 -28.71 36.96
C GLN A 83 -3.81 -30.06 36.95
N GLY A 84 -3.33 -30.48 35.78
CA GLY A 84 -2.41 -31.62 35.70
C GLY A 84 -3.02 -33.04 35.93
N GLN A 85 -4.33 -33.14 36.03
CA GLN A 85 -5.02 -34.44 36.04
C GLN A 85 -5.53 -34.75 34.61
N THR A 86 -4.86 -35.67 33.96
CA THR A 86 -5.14 -36.13 32.56
C THR A 86 -6.33 -37.12 32.47
N ILE A 87 -7.17 -37.22 33.47
CA ILE A 87 -8.29 -38.16 33.48
C ILE A 87 -9.46 -37.54 32.73
N ASN A 88 -9.73 -38.06 31.52
CA ASN A 88 -10.82 -37.66 30.60
C ASN A 88 -10.64 -36.35 29.83
N ALA A 89 -9.42 -35.90 29.56
CA ALA A 89 -9.21 -34.76 28.67
C ALA A 89 -9.69 -35.08 27.24
N ARG A 90 -10.62 -34.26 26.72
CA ARG A 90 -11.06 -34.33 25.33
C ARG A 90 -10.07 -33.58 24.47
N PRO A 91 -9.80 -34.02 23.25
CA PRO A 91 -8.84 -33.34 22.39
C PRO A 91 -9.29 -31.92 22.07
N CYS A 92 -8.38 -30.96 22.22
CA CYS A 92 -8.50 -29.57 21.76
C CYS A 92 -7.41 -29.33 20.71
N LEU A 93 -7.68 -29.73 19.47
CA LEU A 93 -6.73 -29.59 18.38
C LEU A 93 -6.84 -28.20 17.76
N THR A 94 -5.71 -27.56 17.53
CA THR A 94 -5.65 -26.30 16.80
C THR A 94 -4.98 -26.51 15.44
N ILE A 95 -5.75 -26.37 14.37
CA ILE A 95 -5.25 -26.36 13.01
C ILE A 95 -5.42 -24.96 12.47
N ASN A 96 -4.41 -24.14 12.71
CA ASN A 96 -4.43 -22.74 12.40
C ASN A 96 -4.26 -22.53 10.88
N LYS A 97 -5.34 -22.08 10.20
CA LYS A 97 -5.36 -21.76 8.77
C LYS A 97 -5.07 -20.28 8.49
N LEU A 98 -5.23 -19.41 9.48
CA LEU A 98 -5.10 -17.96 9.30
C LEU A 98 -3.72 -17.52 8.77
N PRO A 99 -2.58 -18.13 9.19
CA PRO A 99 -1.28 -17.75 8.65
C PRO A 99 -1.17 -17.87 7.13
N GLN A 100 -1.87 -18.82 6.52
CA GLN A 100 -1.91 -18.96 5.08
C GLN A 100 -2.60 -17.76 4.43
N HIS A 101 -3.74 -17.34 4.98
CA HIS A 101 -4.52 -16.22 4.46
C HIS A 101 -3.80 -14.87 4.62
N VAL A 102 -3.21 -14.63 5.80
CA VAL A 102 -2.41 -13.42 6.04
C VAL A 102 -1.21 -13.37 5.10
N ARG A 103 -0.46 -14.50 4.97
CA ARG A 103 0.71 -14.58 4.10
C ARG A 103 0.37 -14.42 2.63
N GLN A 104 -0.84 -14.79 2.20
CA GLN A 104 -1.25 -14.56 0.82
C GLN A 104 -1.23 -13.07 0.51
N VAL A 105 -1.86 -12.24 1.35
CA VAL A 105 -1.90 -10.77 1.17
C VAL A 105 -0.52 -10.15 1.31
N THR A 106 0.23 -10.51 2.35
CA THR A 106 1.54 -9.89 2.62
C THR A 106 2.60 -10.32 1.59
N ASN A 107 2.55 -11.55 1.06
CA ASN A 107 3.46 -11.99 0.02
C ASN A 107 3.14 -11.35 -1.34
N GLU A 108 1.87 -11.10 -1.65
CA GLU A 108 1.48 -10.33 -2.81
C GLU A 108 2.05 -8.91 -2.76
N GLN A 109 1.98 -8.28 -1.59
CA GLN A 109 2.62 -6.99 -1.33
C GLN A 109 4.13 -7.03 -1.52
N ARG A 110 4.80 -8.09 -1.03
CA ARG A 110 6.25 -8.27 -1.19
C ARG A 110 6.65 -8.44 -2.64
N GLN A 111 5.80 -9.06 -3.46
CA GLN A 111 6.03 -9.20 -4.90
C GLN A 111 5.79 -7.89 -5.66
N ASN A 112 4.77 -7.13 -5.25
CA ASN A 112 4.31 -5.91 -5.91
C ASN A 112 4.55 -4.69 -5.01
N ARG A 113 5.79 -4.48 -4.55
CA ARG A 113 6.13 -3.39 -3.63
C ARG A 113 5.82 -2.03 -4.25
N PRO A 114 5.00 -1.20 -3.60
CA PRO A 114 4.80 0.17 -4.02
C PRO A 114 6.11 0.94 -3.84
N SER A 115 6.51 1.67 -4.86
CA SER A 115 7.70 2.52 -4.84
C SER A 115 7.29 3.98 -4.96
N PRO A 116 7.83 4.87 -4.12
CA PRO A 116 7.62 6.31 -4.28
C PRO A 116 8.34 6.79 -5.54
N ASN A 117 7.69 7.67 -6.29
CA ASN A 117 8.22 8.29 -7.50
C ASN A 117 8.03 9.80 -7.36
N VAL A 118 9.09 10.55 -7.50
CA VAL A 118 9.10 12.01 -7.33
C VAL A 118 8.79 12.67 -8.66
N ILE A 119 7.89 13.63 -8.62
CA ILE A 119 7.50 14.43 -9.81
C ILE A 119 7.63 15.92 -9.48
N PRO A 120 8.05 16.75 -10.46
CA PRO A 120 8.07 18.18 -10.28
C PRO A 120 6.64 18.72 -10.09
N ALA A 121 6.47 19.68 -9.17
CA ALA A 121 5.18 20.24 -8.77
C ALA A 121 5.05 21.74 -9.06
N ASP A 122 6.14 22.43 -9.44
CA ASP A 122 6.13 23.85 -9.80
C ASP A 122 7.10 24.14 -10.96
N ASP A 123 7.00 25.36 -11.50
CA ASP A 123 7.83 25.80 -12.65
C ASP A 123 9.32 25.92 -12.36
N LYS A 124 9.72 25.86 -11.08
CA LYS A 124 11.12 25.91 -10.62
C LYS A 124 11.71 24.52 -10.42
N ALA A 125 10.88 23.50 -10.45
CA ALA A 125 11.29 22.11 -10.27
C ALA A 125 11.78 21.55 -11.62
N ASP A 126 12.92 20.86 -11.57
CA ASP A 126 13.53 20.22 -12.75
C ASP A 126 13.26 18.71 -12.72
N VAL A 127 13.06 18.11 -13.91
CA VAL A 127 12.83 16.66 -14.05
C VAL A 127 14.10 15.89 -13.67
N GLU A 128 15.29 16.38 -14.04
CA GLU A 128 16.55 15.72 -13.66
C GLU A 128 16.73 15.66 -12.15
N VAL A 129 16.34 16.73 -11.42
CA VAL A 129 16.38 16.74 -9.94
C VAL A 129 15.36 15.78 -9.34
N ALA A 130 14.19 15.61 -9.95
CA ALA A 130 13.21 14.62 -9.53
C ALA A 130 13.78 13.18 -9.66
N GLU A 131 14.48 12.87 -10.73
CA GLU A 131 15.18 11.58 -10.91
C GLU A 131 16.30 11.39 -9.86
N ILE A 132 17.00 12.46 -9.49
CA ILE A 132 18.00 12.42 -8.41
C ILE A 132 17.34 12.12 -7.05
N PHE A 133 16.20 12.75 -6.75
CA PHE A 133 15.42 12.42 -5.55
C PHE A 133 15.03 10.94 -5.53
N ASP A 134 14.53 10.41 -6.63
CA ASP A 134 14.19 8.98 -6.75
C ASP A 134 15.40 8.09 -6.50
N GLY A 135 16.55 8.47 -7.06
CA GLY A 135 17.81 7.76 -6.85
C GLY A 135 18.30 7.81 -5.40
N MET A 136 18.13 8.95 -4.73
CA MET A 136 18.47 9.12 -3.31
C MET A 136 17.51 8.34 -2.40
N ILE A 137 16.21 8.35 -2.69
CA ILE A 137 15.21 7.59 -1.92
C ILE A 137 15.55 6.10 -2.00
N ARG A 138 15.82 5.56 -3.20
CA ARG A 138 16.23 4.15 -3.37
C ARG A 138 17.52 3.84 -2.62
N HIS A 139 18.47 4.78 -2.57
CA HIS A 139 19.69 4.61 -1.79
C HIS A 139 19.41 4.58 -0.29
N ILE A 140 18.55 5.48 0.22
CA ILE A 140 18.11 5.49 1.63
C ILE A 140 17.41 4.18 1.99
N GLU A 141 16.52 3.70 1.13
CA GLU A 141 15.84 2.40 1.31
C GLU A 141 16.84 1.24 1.37
N TYR A 142 17.83 1.25 0.48
CA TYR A 142 18.86 0.22 0.42
C TYR A 142 19.74 0.18 1.69
N ILE A 143 20.32 1.31 2.11
CA ILE A 143 21.20 1.36 3.30
C ILE A 143 20.46 1.09 4.60
N SER A 144 19.16 1.39 4.63
CA SER A 144 18.29 1.18 5.78
C SER A 144 17.77 -0.25 5.89
N ASN A 145 17.94 -1.10 4.87
CA ASN A 145 17.17 -2.35 4.71
C ASN A 145 15.66 -2.08 4.90
N ALA A 146 15.15 -1.03 4.26
CA ALA A 146 13.79 -0.54 4.46
C ALA A 146 12.72 -1.63 4.19
N ASP A 147 13.06 -2.62 3.39
CA ASP A 147 12.22 -3.79 3.13
C ASP A 147 11.74 -4.47 4.41
N VAL A 148 12.62 -4.60 5.42
CA VAL A 148 12.27 -5.22 6.70
C VAL A 148 11.28 -4.35 7.49
N ALA A 149 11.44 -3.03 7.44
CA ALA A 149 10.52 -2.09 8.08
C ALA A 149 9.15 -2.11 7.40
N TYR A 150 9.15 -2.07 6.08
CA TYR A 150 7.97 -2.13 5.23
C TYR A 150 7.18 -3.43 5.39
N ASP A 151 7.86 -4.57 5.32
CA ASP A 151 7.25 -5.89 5.51
C ASP A 151 6.65 -6.03 6.90
N THR A 152 7.35 -5.55 7.96
CA THR A 152 6.82 -5.60 9.32
C THR A 152 5.55 -4.76 9.48
N ALA A 153 5.53 -3.55 8.91
CA ALA A 153 4.37 -2.67 8.96
C ALA A 153 3.17 -3.29 8.22
N CYS A 154 3.40 -3.89 7.05
CA CYS A 154 2.39 -4.59 6.28
C CYS A 154 1.87 -5.84 6.99
N ASP A 155 2.75 -6.68 7.55
CA ASP A 155 2.36 -7.88 8.30
C ASP A 155 1.46 -7.50 9.50
N ASN A 156 1.80 -6.43 10.23
CA ASN A 156 1.01 -5.91 11.33
C ASN A 156 -0.33 -5.32 10.87
N GLN A 157 -0.32 -4.54 9.80
CA GLN A 157 -1.52 -3.98 9.16
C GLN A 157 -2.53 -5.09 8.81
N VAL A 158 -2.08 -6.13 8.13
CA VAL A 158 -2.95 -7.23 7.68
C VAL A 158 -3.39 -8.10 8.85
N THR A 159 -2.52 -8.35 9.84
CA THR A 159 -2.82 -9.25 10.95
C THR A 159 -3.84 -8.65 11.91
N PHE A 160 -3.52 -7.50 12.51
CA PHE A 160 -4.35 -6.88 13.55
C PHE A 160 -4.77 -5.43 13.24
N GLY A 161 -4.42 -4.93 12.04
CA GLY A 161 -4.96 -3.68 11.51
C GLY A 161 -4.07 -2.46 11.64
N GLU A 162 -2.91 -2.51 12.31
CA GLU A 162 -2.09 -1.32 12.52
C GLU A 162 -0.60 -1.61 12.53
N GLY A 163 0.12 -1.00 11.60
CA GLY A 163 1.57 -1.03 11.50
C GLY A 163 2.16 0.37 11.51
N TYR A 164 3.48 0.47 11.73
CA TYR A 164 4.18 1.75 11.74
C TYR A 164 5.52 1.66 11.02
N ILE A 165 5.86 2.75 10.34
CA ILE A 165 7.17 2.98 9.72
C ILE A 165 7.74 4.23 10.35
N ARG A 166 9.02 4.21 10.68
CA ARG A 166 9.72 5.33 11.33
C ARG A 166 10.83 5.85 10.44
N ILE A 167 11.00 7.17 10.38
CA ILE A 167 12.12 7.83 9.73
C ILE A 167 13.07 8.35 10.81
N LEU A 168 14.35 8.13 10.62
CA LEU A 168 15.44 8.47 11.55
C LEU A 168 16.50 9.27 10.83
N THR A 169 17.26 10.07 11.60
CA THR A 169 18.49 10.69 11.14
C THR A 169 19.62 10.25 12.06
N GLU A 170 20.69 9.75 11.48
CA GLU A 170 21.87 9.28 12.21
C GLU A 170 23.13 9.87 11.57
N TYR A 171 24.20 10.02 12.36
CA TYR A 171 25.48 10.40 11.79
C TYR A 171 26.02 9.29 10.89
N CYS A 172 26.66 9.68 9.76
CA CYS A 172 27.21 8.72 8.80
C CYS A 172 28.25 7.80 9.44
N ASP A 173 29.11 8.36 10.30
CA ASP A 173 30.07 7.66 11.13
C ASP A 173 30.41 8.48 12.40
N GLU A 174 31.16 7.87 13.33
CA GLU A 174 31.52 8.48 14.61
C GLU A 174 32.42 9.73 14.48
N THR A 175 33.04 9.94 13.32
CA THR A 175 33.99 11.02 13.06
C THR A 175 33.43 12.09 12.14
N SER A 176 32.25 11.89 11.59
CA SER A 176 31.57 12.82 10.67
C SER A 176 30.47 13.63 11.37
N PHE A 177 30.32 14.88 10.95
CA PHE A 177 29.14 15.68 11.30
C PHE A 177 28.01 15.55 10.29
N ASP A 178 28.25 14.86 9.16
CA ASP A 178 27.25 14.60 8.17
C ASP A 178 26.25 13.55 8.68
N GLN A 179 24.97 13.80 8.42
CA GLN A 179 23.88 12.90 8.79
C GLN A 179 23.31 12.22 7.56
N ASP A 180 22.87 11.00 7.75
CA ASP A 180 22.09 10.23 6.80
C ASP A 180 20.67 10.00 7.29
N ILE A 181 19.73 9.88 6.35
CA ILE A 181 18.35 9.54 6.63
C ILE A 181 18.23 8.02 6.59
N LYS A 182 17.53 7.44 7.57
CA LYS A 182 17.25 6.01 7.63
C LYS A 182 15.77 5.72 7.86
N ILE A 183 15.31 4.61 7.32
CA ILE A 183 13.96 4.09 7.54
C ILE A 183 14.06 2.98 8.59
N GLY A 184 13.48 3.25 9.75
CA GLY A 184 13.55 2.37 10.91
C GLY A 184 12.35 1.43 11.00
N ARG A 185 12.61 0.20 11.43
CA ARG A 185 11.59 -0.79 11.73
C ARG A 185 10.96 -0.52 13.09
N VAL A 186 9.63 -0.47 13.15
CA VAL A 186 8.88 -0.51 14.41
C VAL A 186 8.44 -1.96 14.64
N ARG A 187 9.18 -2.69 15.47
CA ARG A 187 8.91 -4.10 15.74
C ARG A 187 7.62 -4.29 16.53
N ASN A 188 7.37 -3.44 17.51
CA ASN A 188 6.22 -3.48 18.38
C ASN A 188 5.30 -2.29 18.08
N SER A 189 4.22 -2.50 17.33
CA SER A 189 3.25 -1.44 17.04
C SER A 189 2.57 -0.91 18.31
N PHE A 190 2.47 -1.71 19.36
CA PHE A 190 1.89 -1.30 20.65
C PHE A 190 2.75 -0.30 21.43
N SER A 191 4.00 -0.07 21.01
CA SER A 191 4.87 0.94 21.61
C SER A 191 4.62 2.36 21.08
N VAL A 192 3.87 2.52 19.99
CA VAL A 192 3.58 3.82 19.38
C VAL A 192 2.22 4.32 19.85
N TYR A 193 2.16 5.56 20.32
CA TYR A 193 0.94 6.24 20.70
C TYR A 193 0.83 7.54 19.92
N MET A 194 -0.09 7.56 18.96
CA MET A 194 -0.37 8.77 18.19
C MET A 194 -1.49 9.60 18.82
N ASP A 195 -1.63 10.81 18.36
CA ASP A 195 -2.74 11.67 18.69
C ASP A 195 -4.08 11.00 18.31
N PRO A 196 -5.00 10.77 19.24
CA PRO A 196 -6.29 10.13 18.93
C PRO A 196 -7.22 11.00 18.10
N THR A 197 -6.91 12.29 17.90
CA THR A 197 -7.73 13.24 17.11
C THR A 197 -7.40 13.22 15.61
N ILE A 198 -6.45 12.40 15.18
CA ILE A 198 -6.06 12.27 13.77
C ILE A 198 -7.25 11.85 12.90
N GLN A 199 -7.33 12.46 11.71
CA GLN A 199 -8.31 12.12 10.68
C GLN A 199 -7.64 11.50 9.45
N ASP A 200 -6.35 11.81 9.22
CA ASP A 200 -5.58 11.19 8.14
C ASP A 200 -5.15 9.77 8.51
N PRO A 201 -5.49 8.75 7.71
CA PRO A 201 -5.13 7.37 8.02
C PRO A 201 -3.63 7.12 8.20
N CYS A 202 -2.77 7.94 7.55
CA CYS A 202 -1.32 7.84 7.68
C CYS A 202 -0.76 8.67 8.85
N GLY A 203 -1.61 9.46 9.55
CA GLY A 203 -1.21 10.32 10.66
C GLY A 203 -0.51 11.61 10.22
N ALA A 204 -0.80 12.11 9.00
CA ALA A 204 -0.17 13.34 8.50
C ALA A 204 -0.58 14.61 9.24
N ASP A 205 -1.75 14.59 9.85
CA ASP A 205 -2.35 15.66 10.64
C ASP A 205 -2.06 15.54 12.15
N ALA A 206 -1.32 14.52 12.58
CA ALA A 206 -0.98 14.34 13.98
C ALA A 206 -0.25 15.55 14.56
N GLU A 207 -0.66 16.00 15.72
CA GLU A 207 0.01 17.07 16.47
C GLU A 207 1.09 16.55 17.41
N TRP A 208 1.00 15.30 17.81
CA TRP A 208 1.97 14.66 18.66
C TRP A 208 1.99 13.14 18.49
N CYS A 209 3.12 12.54 18.87
CA CYS A 209 3.31 11.10 18.82
C CYS A 209 4.33 10.67 19.89
N PHE A 210 4.09 9.54 20.54
CA PHE A 210 5.03 8.88 21.43
C PHE A 210 5.51 7.56 20.83
N ILE A 211 6.78 7.26 21.03
CA ILE A 211 7.35 5.92 20.81
C ILE A 211 7.96 5.50 22.14
N THR A 212 7.42 4.44 22.75
CA THR A 212 7.81 3.98 24.09
C THR A 212 8.73 2.77 24.01
N GLU A 213 9.68 2.71 24.93
CA GLU A 213 10.56 1.57 25.14
C GLU A 213 10.69 1.30 26.63
N ASP A 214 10.53 0.04 27.01
CA ASP A 214 10.68 -0.39 28.41
C ASP A 214 12.10 -0.93 28.60
N ILE A 215 12.93 -0.19 29.33
CA ILE A 215 14.34 -0.50 29.61
C ILE A 215 14.48 -1.02 31.04
N LEU A 216 15.36 -1.99 31.27
CA LEU A 216 15.65 -2.47 32.62
C LEU A 216 16.20 -1.33 33.51
N LYS A 217 15.81 -1.29 34.79
CA LYS A 217 16.23 -0.25 35.72
C LYS A 217 17.74 -0.08 35.79
N THR A 218 18.49 -1.18 35.75
CA THR A 218 19.96 -1.20 35.75
C THR A 218 20.55 -0.60 34.46
N ASP A 219 19.92 -0.87 33.32
CA ASP A 219 20.37 -0.34 32.04
C ASP A 219 20.01 1.14 31.90
N TYR A 220 18.85 1.55 32.44
CA TYR A 220 18.46 2.96 32.49
C TYR A 220 19.49 3.80 33.24
N GLU A 221 19.90 3.39 34.45
CA GLU A 221 20.88 4.14 35.26
C GLU A 221 22.28 4.17 34.60
N ARG A 222 22.62 3.12 33.85
CA ARG A 222 23.88 3.08 33.08
C ARG A 222 23.83 3.98 31.85
N MET A 223 22.73 3.96 31.10
CA MET A 223 22.59 4.70 29.83
C MET A 223 22.36 6.19 30.06
N TYR A 224 21.69 6.55 31.16
CA TYR A 224 21.31 7.92 31.51
C TYR A 224 21.81 8.33 32.90
N PRO A 225 23.14 8.40 33.10
CA PRO A 225 23.71 8.68 34.44
C PRO A 225 23.36 10.07 34.96
N ASN A 226 23.02 11.00 34.09
CA ASN A 226 22.63 12.38 34.43
C ASN A 226 21.11 12.54 34.61
N ALA A 227 20.34 11.52 34.31
CA ALA A 227 18.90 11.55 34.46
C ALA A 227 18.48 11.24 35.91
N MET A 228 17.22 11.53 36.21
CA MET A 228 16.65 11.28 37.54
C MET A 228 16.75 9.78 37.91
N PRO A 229 17.38 9.43 39.03
CA PRO A 229 17.47 8.03 39.46
C PRO A 229 16.11 7.43 39.75
N VAL A 230 15.98 6.12 39.60
CA VAL A 230 14.71 5.38 39.77
C VAL A 230 14.06 5.63 41.13
N SER A 231 14.86 5.73 42.20
CA SER A 231 14.38 6.05 43.54
C SER A 231 13.67 7.41 43.64
N SER A 232 14.17 8.40 42.89
CA SER A 232 13.57 9.75 42.84
C SER A 232 12.29 9.74 42.02
N ILE A 233 12.23 8.98 40.92
CA ILE A 233 10.99 8.76 40.13
C ILE A 233 9.92 8.16 41.03
N MET A 234 10.25 7.13 41.80
CA MET A 234 9.33 6.49 42.75
C MET A 234 8.80 7.50 43.79
N THR A 235 9.67 8.35 44.34
CA THR A 235 9.30 9.32 45.36
C THR A 235 8.40 10.43 44.78
N GLN A 236 8.72 10.97 43.61
CA GLN A 236 7.90 12.00 42.96
C GLN A 236 6.56 11.43 42.44
N GLY A 237 6.54 10.16 42.07
CA GLY A 237 5.33 9.49 41.62
C GLY A 237 4.35 9.06 42.70
N VAL A 238 4.67 9.29 43.98
CA VAL A 238 3.74 8.94 45.08
C VAL A 238 2.45 9.76 44.97
N GLY A 239 1.32 9.07 44.78
CA GLY A 239 0.03 9.69 44.57
C GLY A 239 -0.31 10.00 43.11
N ASP A 240 0.61 9.83 42.17
CA ASP A 240 0.35 9.95 40.75
C ASP A 240 -0.19 8.63 40.17
N GLN A 241 -1.42 8.66 39.67
CA GLN A 241 -2.07 7.51 39.02
C GLN A 241 -1.34 7.06 37.74
N SER A 242 -0.54 7.94 37.13
CA SER A 242 0.22 7.62 35.92
C SER A 242 1.57 6.94 36.21
N LEU A 243 1.98 6.80 37.47
CA LEU A 243 3.27 6.19 37.81
C LEU A 243 3.45 4.79 37.24
N SER A 244 2.40 3.98 37.28
CA SER A 244 2.42 2.61 36.72
C SER A 244 2.58 2.57 35.19
N GLN A 245 2.30 3.67 34.51
CA GLN A 245 2.51 3.78 33.07
C GLN A 245 3.97 4.03 32.72
N TRP A 246 4.76 4.61 33.63
CA TRP A 246 6.16 4.99 33.43
C TRP A 246 7.16 4.09 34.16
N LEU A 247 6.75 3.50 35.27
CA LEU A 247 7.60 2.65 36.10
C LEU A 247 6.96 1.28 36.30
N GLY A 248 7.56 0.26 35.67
CA GLY A 248 7.23 -1.13 35.88
C GLY A 248 7.97 -1.72 37.09
N GLU A 249 7.71 -2.98 37.38
CA GLU A 249 8.36 -3.71 38.49
C GLU A 249 9.90 -3.77 38.28
N MET A 250 10.35 -4.14 37.09
CA MET A 250 11.77 -4.29 36.72
C MET A 250 12.24 -3.28 35.67
N THR A 251 11.34 -2.48 35.12
CA THR A 251 11.63 -1.61 33.96
C THR A 251 11.27 -0.16 34.25
N VAL A 252 11.92 0.73 33.50
CA VAL A 252 11.56 2.14 33.36
C VAL A 252 11.13 2.35 31.91
N ARG A 253 9.98 2.98 31.70
CA ARG A 253 9.54 3.38 30.39
C ARG A 253 10.18 4.68 29.98
N ILE A 254 10.85 4.66 28.85
CA ILE A 254 11.33 5.85 28.17
C ILE A 254 10.46 6.08 26.93
N ALA A 255 10.10 7.32 26.71
CA ALA A 255 9.35 7.71 25.54
C ALA A 255 10.11 8.75 24.72
N GLU A 256 10.15 8.55 23.42
CA GLU A 256 10.42 9.61 22.47
C GLU A 256 9.12 10.31 22.16
N TYR A 257 9.08 11.60 22.41
CA TYR A 257 7.89 12.43 22.25
C TYR A 257 8.12 13.47 21.16
N PHE A 258 7.38 13.35 20.07
CA PHE A 258 7.32 14.36 19.01
C PHE A 258 6.07 15.20 19.23
N HIS A 259 6.21 16.52 19.12
CA HIS A 259 5.08 17.43 19.19
C HIS A 259 5.27 18.66 18.30
N CYS A 260 4.15 19.19 17.82
CA CYS A 260 4.10 20.38 17.01
C CYS A 260 4.03 21.62 17.90
N GLU A 261 4.90 22.60 17.64
CA GLU A 261 4.81 23.96 18.19
C GLU A 261 4.45 24.93 17.08
N TYR A 262 3.50 25.81 17.37
CA TYR A 262 3.08 26.86 16.45
C TYR A 262 3.58 28.21 16.95
N LYS A 263 4.46 28.85 16.18
CA LYS A 263 4.99 30.18 16.50
C LYS A 263 4.43 31.19 15.52
N PRO A 264 3.90 32.34 16.02
CA PRO A 264 3.44 33.40 15.13
C PRO A 264 4.64 33.94 14.33
N ALA A 265 4.51 33.99 13.02
CA ALA A 265 5.52 34.48 12.10
C ALA A 265 4.89 35.34 11.01
N THR A 266 5.67 36.24 10.44
CA THR A 266 5.24 37.04 9.28
C THR A 266 5.90 36.49 8.03
N LEU A 267 5.09 36.07 7.07
CA LEU A 267 5.56 35.65 5.76
C LEU A 267 5.62 36.87 4.83
N ASN A 268 6.76 37.10 4.23
CA ASN A 268 7.02 38.18 3.28
C ASN A 268 7.06 37.62 1.86
N LEU A 269 6.36 38.25 0.94
CA LEU A 269 6.45 38.00 -0.49
C LEU A 269 7.25 39.14 -1.13
N TYR A 270 8.33 38.82 -1.82
CA TYR A 270 9.16 39.77 -2.56
C TYR A 270 8.72 39.92 -4.02
N PRO A 271 9.11 41.02 -4.73
CA PRO A 271 8.74 41.24 -6.13
C PRO A 271 9.22 40.17 -7.12
N ASP A 272 10.26 39.44 -6.77
CA ASP A 272 10.80 38.30 -7.52
C ASP A 272 10.01 37.00 -7.36
N GLY A 273 8.88 37.06 -6.62
CA GLY A 273 8.07 35.89 -6.30
C GLY A 273 8.62 35.03 -5.13
N THR A 274 9.75 35.40 -4.55
CA THR A 274 10.34 34.66 -3.42
C THR A 274 9.55 34.93 -2.14
N THR A 275 9.25 33.88 -1.38
CA THR A 275 8.61 33.96 -0.08
C THR A 275 9.58 33.61 1.04
N THR A 276 9.69 34.46 2.05
CA THR A 276 10.56 34.25 3.22
C THR A 276 9.87 34.64 4.50
N PHE A 277 10.26 34.01 5.62
CA PHE A 277 9.81 34.45 6.93
C PHE A 277 10.62 35.65 7.41
N GLN A 278 9.95 36.61 8.01
CA GLN A 278 10.61 37.78 8.58
C GLN A 278 11.70 37.39 9.57
N GLY A 279 12.90 37.97 9.41
CA GLY A 279 14.06 37.74 10.28
C GLY A 279 14.93 36.55 9.92
N THR A 280 14.57 35.74 8.92
CA THR A 280 15.43 34.67 8.39
C THR A 280 16.66 35.24 7.69
N PRO A 281 17.76 34.48 7.54
CA PRO A 281 18.93 34.91 6.78
C PRO A 281 18.60 35.38 5.37
N GLN A 282 17.68 34.68 4.69
CA GLN A 282 17.22 35.06 3.36
C GLN A 282 16.45 36.39 3.35
N ASP A 283 15.56 36.62 4.33
CA ASP A 283 14.85 37.89 4.47
C ASP A 283 15.84 39.05 4.71
N LYS A 284 16.83 38.81 5.55
CA LYS A 284 17.91 39.81 5.80
C LYS A 284 18.71 40.12 4.54
N MET A 285 19.04 39.08 3.76
CA MET A 285 19.78 39.22 2.50
C MET A 285 18.94 40.02 1.47
N MET A 286 17.67 39.69 1.30
CA MET A 286 16.78 40.42 0.39
C MET A 286 16.64 41.90 0.78
N ARG A 287 16.53 42.17 2.07
CA ARG A 287 16.47 43.56 2.57
C ARG A 287 17.80 44.29 2.39
N GLN A 288 18.94 43.62 2.53
CA GLN A 288 20.27 44.19 2.25
C GLN A 288 20.44 44.50 0.76
N MET A 289 19.87 43.72 -0.14
CA MET A 289 19.79 44.01 -1.57
C MET A 289 18.82 45.17 -1.91
N GLY A 290 18.18 45.79 -0.91
CA GLY A 290 17.25 46.89 -1.09
C GLY A 290 15.83 46.47 -1.51
N LEU A 291 15.54 45.17 -1.56
CA LEU A 291 14.22 44.70 -1.89
C LEU A 291 13.27 44.83 -0.69
N LYS A 292 12.10 45.44 -0.93
CA LYS A 292 11.04 45.54 0.07
C LYS A 292 9.97 44.47 -0.23
N PRO A 293 9.40 43.83 0.81
CA PRO A 293 8.33 42.87 0.60
C PRO A 293 7.10 43.55 -0.03
N SER A 294 6.57 42.96 -1.10
CA SER A 294 5.38 43.43 -1.81
C SER A 294 4.11 43.13 -1.04
N ARG A 295 4.05 41.99 -0.34
CA ARG A 295 2.95 41.58 0.53
C ARG A 295 3.46 40.91 1.79
N GLN A 296 2.67 41.04 2.87
CA GLN A 296 2.97 40.41 4.16
C GLN A 296 1.73 39.70 4.68
N ARG A 297 1.90 38.51 5.26
CA ARG A 297 0.82 37.74 5.88
C ARG A 297 1.30 37.18 7.23
N LYS A 298 0.50 37.38 8.28
CA LYS A 298 0.71 36.69 9.55
C LYS A 298 0.35 35.20 9.37
N VAL A 299 1.20 34.31 9.81
CA VAL A 299 1.03 32.86 9.71
C VAL A 299 1.53 32.21 10.99
N GLN A 300 0.99 31.04 11.30
CA GLN A 300 1.51 30.19 12.34
C GLN A 300 2.60 29.29 11.70
N ARG A 301 3.86 29.47 12.12
CA ARG A 301 4.96 28.60 11.66
C ARG A 301 4.99 27.36 12.52
N LYS A 302 4.70 26.20 11.91
CA LYS A 302 4.80 24.89 12.52
C LYS A 302 6.28 24.51 12.64
N SER A 303 6.74 24.10 13.82
CA SER A 303 8.00 23.44 14.07
C SER A 303 7.74 22.18 14.89
N ILE A 304 8.53 21.13 14.67
CA ILE A 304 8.39 19.88 15.40
C ILE A 304 9.54 19.79 16.39
N LYS A 305 9.20 19.47 17.62
CA LYS A 305 10.14 19.20 18.70
C LYS A 305 10.18 17.70 18.96
N TRP A 306 11.37 17.18 19.14
CA TRP A 306 11.63 15.85 19.63
C TRP A 306 12.17 15.94 21.06
N CYS A 307 11.58 15.19 21.94
CA CYS A 307 11.98 15.11 23.33
C CYS A 307 12.10 13.65 23.74
N LYS A 308 13.08 13.34 24.55
CA LYS A 308 13.21 12.04 25.23
C LYS A 308 12.89 12.20 26.69
N THR A 309 12.02 11.36 27.24
CA THR A 309 11.49 11.53 28.60
C THR A 309 11.28 10.18 29.30
N ASN A 310 11.39 10.20 30.63
CA ASN A 310 11.01 9.11 31.51
C ASN A 310 9.63 9.36 32.19
N GLY A 311 8.89 10.38 31.73
CA GLY A 311 7.63 10.82 32.31
C GLY A 311 7.74 11.83 33.46
N TYR A 312 8.89 11.95 34.09
CA TYR A 312 9.14 12.86 35.22
C TYR A 312 10.16 13.97 34.90
N GLU A 313 10.95 13.78 33.86
CA GLU A 313 11.86 14.80 33.33
C GLU A 313 12.01 14.68 31.80
N MET A 314 12.45 15.76 31.18
CA MET A 314 12.90 15.77 29.79
C MET A 314 14.42 15.49 29.80
N ILE A 315 14.83 14.29 29.34
CA ILE A 315 16.22 13.85 29.33
C ILE A 315 16.99 14.55 28.21
N GLU A 316 16.38 14.59 27.02
CA GLU A 316 16.93 15.24 25.83
C GLU A 316 15.84 16.01 25.10
N GLU A 317 16.20 17.12 24.47
CA GLU A 317 15.32 17.91 23.62
C GLU A 317 16.06 18.40 22.38
N ARG A 318 15.45 18.24 21.20
CA ARG A 318 15.99 18.71 19.92
C ARG A 318 14.86 19.21 19.02
N GLU A 319 15.19 20.10 18.10
CA GLU A 319 14.29 20.46 17.01
C GLU A 319 14.43 19.44 15.88
N TRP A 320 13.31 18.92 15.42
CA TRP A 320 13.28 18.03 14.27
C TRP A 320 13.36 18.85 12.98
N ALA A 321 14.24 18.44 12.06
CA ALA A 321 14.45 19.16 10.80
C ALA A 321 13.25 19.10 9.84
N GLY A 322 12.47 18.02 9.90
CA GLY A 322 11.32 17.77 9.02
C GLY A 322 10.10 18.60 9.36
N ALA A 323 9.22 18.80 8.38
CA ALA A 323 7.91 19.44 8.54
C ALA A 323 6.83 18.47 9.08
N TYR A 324 7.13 17.18 9.15
CA TYR A 324 6.21 16.11 9.54
C TYR A 324 6.76 15.31 10.71
N ILE A 325 5.87 14.76 11.54
CA ILE A 325 6.25 13.79 12.57
C ILE A 325 6.78 12.53 11.86
N PRO A 326 8.01 12.05 12.20
CA PRO A 326 8.68 11.00 11.43
C PRO A 326 8.17 9.59 11.76
N VAL A 327 6.87 9.46 11.93
CA VAL A 327 6.18 8.19 12.17
C VAL A 327 5.00 8.12 11.23
N VAL A 328 4.97 7.09 10.42
CA VAL A 328 3.93 6.86 9.43
C VAL A 328 3.10 5.67 9.87
N ARG A 329 1.80 5.89 10.02
CA ARG A 329 0.82 4.86 10.38
C ARG A 329 0.37 4.13 9.12
N VAL A 330 0.24 2.82 9.22
CA VAL A 330 -0.27 1.93 8.17
C VAL A 330 -1.49 1.22 8.70
N VAL A 331 -2.67 1.54 8.17
CA VAL A 331 -3.96 1.09 8.70
C VAL A 331 -4.58 0.02 7.82
N GLY A 332 -5.17 -1.00 8.44
CA GLY A 332 -6.00 -2.01 7.78
C GLY A 332 -7.43 -1.52 7.58
N ASN A 333 -8.36 -2.11 8.29
CA ASN A 333 -9.74 -1.64 8.34
C ASN A 333 -9.90 -0.62 9.47
N GLU A 334 -10.53 0.49 9.17
CA GLU A 334 -10.80 1.57 10.10
C GLU A 334 -12.29 1.90 10.10
N TRP A 335 -12.89 1.86 11.27
CA TRP A 335 -14.30 2.12 11.49
C TRP A 335 -14.47 3.18 12.58
N ASN A 336 -15.40 4.08 12.40
CA ASN A 336 -15.80 5.00 13.46
C ASN A 336 -17.18 4.56 13.96
N ILE A 337 -17.22 4.04 15.18
CA ILE A 337 -18.45 3.59 15.83
C ILE A 337 -18.75 4.53 16.99
N GLU A 338 -19.79 5.33 16.87
CA GLU A 338 -20.23 6.28 17.90
C GLU A 338 -19.12 7.24 18.39
N GLY A 339 -18.18 7.59 17.50
CA GLY A 339 -17.05 8.46 17.81
C GLY A 339 -15.81 7.76 18.34
N GLN A 340 -15.87 6.44 18.53
CA GLN A 340 -14.70 5.61 18.86
C GLN A 340 -14.10 5.01 17.59
N LEU A 341 -12.79 5.03 17.52
CA LEU A 341 -12.04 4.48 16.40
C LEU A 341 -11.76 3.00 16.64
N GLU A 342 -12.35 2.16 15.82
CA GLU A 342 -12.04 0.73 15.78
C GLU A 342 -11.15 0.40 14.60
N ILE A 343 -10.08 -0.33 14.87
CA ILE A 343 -9.10 -0.77 13.89
C ILE A 343 -9.01 -2.29 13.93
N SER A 344 -9.08 -2.91 12.78
CA SER A 344 -8.99 -4.36 12.68
C SER A 344 -8.20 -4.81 11.45
N GLY A 345 -7.57 -5.97 11.60
CA GLY A 345 -6.94 -6.70 10.51
C GLY A 345 -7.86 -7.79 9.95
N LEU A 346 -7.28 -8.62 9.10
CA LEU A 346 -7.94 -9.74 8.47
C LEU A 346 -8.34 -10.83 9.48
N VAL A 347 -7.55 -10.98 10.56
CA VAL A 347 -7.76 -12.03 11.57
C VAL A 347 -9.08 -11.86 12.32
N ARG A 348 -9.48 -10.61 12.64
CA ARG A 348 -10.69 -10.30 13.41
C ARG A 348 -11.92 -11.01 12.87
N ASN A 349 -12.17 -10.88 11.58
CA ASN A 349 -13.37 -11.40 10.93
C ASN A 349 -13.37 -12.93 10.78
N ALA A 350 -12.21 -13.57 10.86
CA ALA A 350 -12.07 -15.01 10.64
C ALA A 350 -11.97 -15.84 11.93
N LYS A 351 -11.95 -15.20 13.11
CA LYS A 351 -11.78 -15.87 14.41
C LYS A 351 -12.83 -16.95 14.65
N ASP A 352 -14.10 -16.62 14.47
CA ASP A 352 -15.19 -17.53 14.81
C ASP A 352 -15.24 -18.71 13.84
N ALA A 353 -15.00 -18.48 12.56
CA ALA A 353 -14.92 -19.56 11.57
C ALA A 353 -13.72 -20.49 11.89
N GLN A 354 -12.58 -19.94 12.33
CA GLN A 354 -11.43 -20.74 12.75
C GLN A 354 -11.70 -21.53 14.04
N ARG A 355 -12.39 -20.93 15.02
CA ARG A 355 -12.83 -21.63 16.25
C ARG A 355 -13.75 -22.80 15.89
N MET A 356 -14.72 -22.59 15.02
CA MET A 356 -15.63 -23.65 14.54
C MET A 356 -14.85 -24.76 13.85
N TYR A 357 -13.89 -24.41 12.99
CA TYR A 357 -13.05 -25.40 12.32
C TYR A 357 -12.28 -26.27 13.33
N ASN A 358 -11.63 -25.66 14.32
CA ASN A 358 -10.92 -26.36 15.38
C ASN A 358 -11.84 -27.27 16.18
N TYR A 359 -13.05 -26.80 16.48
CA TYR A 359 -14.06 -27.57 17.20
C TYR A 359 -14.45 -28.84 16.44
N TRP A 360 -14.75 -28.71 15.14
CA TRP A 360 -15.16 -29.86 14.33
C TRP A 360 -14.04 -30.88 14.13
N VAL A 361 -12.79 -30.42 13.95
CA VAL A 361 -11.62 -31.31 13.86
C VAL A 361 -11.39 -32.05 15.16
N SER A 362 -11.53 -31.38 16.28
CA SER A 362 -11.36 -31.99 17.61
C SER A 362 -12.45 -32.99 17.88
N GLN A 363 -13.70 -32.70 17.48
CA GLN A 363 -14.82 -33.60 17.61
C GLN A 363 -14.66 -34.85 16.71
N GLU A 364 -14.16 -34.69 15.48
CA GLU A 364 -13.85 -35.80 14.58
C GLU A 364 -12.80 -36.73 15.19
N ALA A 365 -11.69 -36.16 15.72
CA ALA A 365 -10.66 -36.93 16.39
C ALA A 365 -11.18 -37.66 17.64
N GLU A 366 -12.03 -37.00 18.45
CA GLU A 366 -12.65 -37.58 19.61
C GLU A 366 -13.56 -38.76 19.24
N MET A 367 -14.42 -38.59 18.24
CA MET A 367 -15.30 -39.66 17.76
C MET A 367 -14.54 -40.87 17.24
N LEU A 368 -13.44 -40.64 16.50
CA LEU A 368 -12.58 -41.71 16.01
C LEU A 368 -11.84 -42.41 17.14
N ALA A 369 -11.39 -41.67 18.15
CA ALA A 369 -10.68 -42.24 19.33
C ALA A 369 -11.61 -43.02 20.26
N LEU A 370 -12.84 -42.51 20.44
CA LEU A 370 -13.86 -43.15 21.27
C LEU A 370 -14.71 -44.18 20.52
N ALA A 371 -14.55 -44.27 19.20
CA ALA A 371 -15.24 -45.30 18.42
C ALA A 371 -14.92 -46.66 19.01
N PRO A 372 -15.85 -47.34 19.61
CA PRO A 372 -15.59 -48.65 20.17
C PRO A 372 -15.07 -49.56 19.06
N LYS A 373 -13.95 -50.21 19.29
CA LYS A 373 -13.52 -51.33 18.46
C LYS A 373 -14.70 -52.31 18.48
N ALA A 374 -15.54 -52.21 17.46
CA ALA A 374 -16.80 -52.93 17.32
C ALA A 374 -16.95 -54.12 18.28
N PRO A 375 -17.48 -53.91 19.53
CA PRO A 375 -17.51 -54.95 20.54
C PRO A 375 -18.46 -56.08 20.11
N PHE A 376 -18.13 -57.27 20.50
CA PHE A 376 -19.04 -58.38 20.32
C PHE A 376 -20.06 -58.36 21.42
N ILE A 377 -21.34 -58.49 21.08
CA ILE A 377 -22.45 -58.54 22.04
C ILE A 377 -22.96 -59.99 22.00
N GLY A 378 -22.96 -60.60 23.17
CA GLY A 378 -23.45 -61.94 23.38
C GLY A 378 -24.06 -62.12 24.74
N TYR A 379 -24.69 -63.22 24.98
CA TYR A 379 -25.28 -63.60 26.26
C TYR A 379 -24.21 -64.14 27.20
N GLY A 380 -24.44 -64.00 28.52
CA GLY A 380 -23.54 -64.56 29.54
C GLY A 380 -23.36 -66.04 29.34
N GLY A 381 -22.12 -66.55 29.41
CA GLY A 381 -21.75 -67.92 29.19
C GLY A 381 -21.47 -68.34 27.74
N GLN A 382 -21.90 -67.55 26.70
CA GLN A 382 -21.62 -67.90 25.31
C GLN A 382 -20.15 -67.90 24.93
N PHE A 383 -19.31 -67.17 25.63
CA PHE A 383 -17.87 -67.06 25.39
C PHE A 383 -17.05 -67.99 26.25
N GLU A 384 -17.67 -68.73 27.16
CA GLU A 384 -17.02 -69.60 28.11
C GLU A 384 -16.26 -70.72 27.40
N GLY A 385 -15.00 -70.90 27.72
CA GLY A 385 -14.05 -71.80 27.06
C GLY A 385 -13.33 -71.26 25.86
N TYR A 386 -13.80 -70.14 25.28
CA TYR A 386 -13.21 -69.51 24.11
C TYR A 386 -12.84 -68.02 24.38
N GLU A 387 -12.86 -67.59 25.62
CA GLU A 387 -12.71 -66.22 26.02
C GLU A 387 -11.47 -65.52 25.47
N GLU A 388 -10.31 -66.18 25.42
CA GLU A 388 -9.06 -65.62 24.89
C GLU A 388 -9.14 -65.27 23.45
N LYS A 389 -9.75 -66.12 22.61
CA LYS A 389 -9.96 -65.89 21.19
C LYS A 389 -10.87 -64.67 20.98
N TRP A 390 -11.95 -64.58 21.76
CA TRP A 390 -12.90 -63.45 21.69
C TRP A 390 -12.30 -62.11 22.22
N LYS A 391 -11.49 -62.13 23.25
CA LYS A 391 -10.77 -60.98 23.77
C LYS A 391 -9.79 -60.39 22.74
N THR A 392 -9.12 -61.28 21.99
CA THR A 392 -8.11 -60.88 21.01
C THR A 392 -8.65 -60.81 19.58
N ALA A 393 -9.92 -61.09 19.33
CA ALA A 393 -10.55 -61.10 18.01
C ALA A 393 -10.47 -59.75 17.24
N ASN A 394 -10.29 -58.63 17.93
CA ASN A 394 -10.04 -57.33 17.31
C ASN A 394 -8.55 -57.03 17.05
N THR A 395 -7.65 -57.83 17.54
CA THR A 395 -6.21 -57.62 17.40
C THR A 395 -5.49 -58.72 16.61
N GLN A 396 -6.10 -59.92 16.58
CA GLN A 396 -5.55 -61.06 15.86
C GLN A 396 -6.59 -61.57 14.83
N ASN A 397 -6.08 -62.09 13.73
CA ASN A 397 -6.93 -62.59 12.64
C ASN A 397 -7.17 -64.08 12.85
N TYR A 398 -8.36 -64.46 13.26
CA TYR A 398 -8.78 -65.84 13.43
C TYR A 398 -9.61 -66.27 12.23
N PRO A 399 -9.38 -67.50 11.67
CA PRO A 399 -10.17 -67.99 10.52
C PRO A 399 -11.63 -68.27 10.93
N TYR A 400 -11.85 -68.59 12.19
CA TYR A 400 -13.20 -68.78 12.77
C TYR A 400 -13.20 -68.52 14.26
N LEU A 401 -14.35 -68.14 14.79
CA LEU A 401 -14.57 -67.95 16.20
C LEU A 401 -15.64 -68.97 16.64
N GLU A 402 -15.40 -69.64 17.74
CA GLU A 402 -16.29 -70.66 18.32
C GLU A 402 -17.07 -70.05 19.49
N VAL A 403 -18.25 -70.56 19.72
CA VAL A 403 -19.14 -70.23 20.86
C VAL A 403 -19.49 -71.47 21.65
N ASN A 404 -19.79 -71.31 22.90
CA ASN A 404 -20.25 -72.42 23.72
C ASN A 404 -21.65 -72.84 23.28
N PRO A 405 -21.84 -74.07 22.78
CA PRO A 405 -23.14 -74.56 22.27
C PRO A 405 -24.17 -74.88 23.37
N ASP A 406 -23.70 -75.02 24.62
CA ASP A 406 -24.56 -75.48 25.72
C ASP A 406 -25.38 -74.37 26.39
N VAL A 407 -25.24 -73.14 25.92
CA VAL A 407 -25.97 -71.97 26.49
C VAL A 407 -27.34 -71.85 25.82
N THR A 408 -28.38 -72.12 26.60
CA THR A 408 -29.77 -72.02 26.15
C THR A 408 -30.53 -70.95 26.92
N ASP A 409 -31.67 -70.50 26.42
CA ASP A 409 -32.57 -69.61 27.15
C ASP A 409 -33.35 -70.40 28.22
N GLY A 410 -34.08 -69.70 29.12
CA GLY A 410 -34.89 -70.38 30.16
C GLY A 410 -35.96 -71.31 29.63
N ALA A 411 -36.20 -71.34 28.31
CA ALA A 411 -37.12 -72.24 27.59
C ALA A 411 -36.42 -73.39 26.88
N GLY A 412 -35.09 -73.52 26.98
CA GLY A 412 -34.27 -74.54 26.34
C GLY A 412 -33.95 -74.32 24.86
N ASN A 413 -34.17 -73.11 24.31
CA ASN A 413 -33.81 -72.81 22.93
C ASN A 413 -32.35 -72.36 22.82
N ILE A 414 -31.72 -72.65 21.69
CA ILE A 414 -30.35 -72.19 21.39
C ILE A 414 -30.36 -70.65 21.21
N LEU A 415 -29.47 -70.00 21.93
CA LEU A 415 -29.32 -68.51 21.82
C LEU A 415 -28.76 -68.10 20.47
N PRO A 416 -29.15 -66.95 19.96
CA PRO A 416 -28.60 -66.46 18.69
C PRO A 416 -27.08 -66.22 18.82
N LEU A 417 -26.32 -66.41 17.74
CA LEU A 417 -24.88 -66.21 17.73
C LEU A 417 -24.49 -64.77 18.15
N PRO A 418 -23.35 -64.60 18.81
CA PRO A 418 -22.87 -63.27 19.14
C PRO A 418 -22.76 -62.37 17.93
N GLN A 419 -23.29 -61.17 18.04
CA GLN A 419 -23.28 -60.19 16.98
C GLN A 419 -22.16 -59.18 17.20
N ARG A 420 -21.53 -58.77 16.14
CA ARG A 420 -20.59 -57.65 16.18
C ARG A 420 -21.38 -56.36 16.13
N ALA A 421 -21.18 -55.46 17.09
CA ALA A 421 -21.71 -54.11 16.99
C ALA A 421 -21.22 -53.45 15.71
N GLN A 422 -22.12 -52.80 15.00
CA GLN A 422 -21.69 -52.06 13.80
C GLN A 422 -20.75 -50.93 14.26
N PRO A 423 -19.57 -50.81 13.63
CA PRO A 423 -18.73 -49.67 13.90
C PRO A 423 -19.51 -48.38 13.58
N PRO A 424 -19.43 -47.34 14.43
CA PRO A 424 -20.09 -46.08 14.14
C PRO A 424 -19.59 -45.56 12.80
N MET A 425 -20.53 -45.36 11.87
CA MET A 425 -20.20 -44.77 10.59
C MET A 425 -19.73 -43.33 10.81
N ALA A 426 -18.71 -42.93 10.05
CA ALA A 426 -18.26 -41.52 10.03
C ALA A 426 -19.49 -40.65 9.68
N GLN A 427 -19.87 -39.74 10.57
CA GLN A 427 -21.00 -38.84 10.34
C GLN A 427 -20.65 -37.88 9.21
N THR A 428 -21.29 -38.08 8.04
CA THR A 428 -21.11 -37.21 6.86
C THR A 428 -21.39 -35.74 7.18
N GLY A 429 -22.33 -35.47 8.10
CA GLY A 429 -22.60 -34.13 8.60
C GLY A 429 -21.44 -33.44 9.26
N LEU A 430 -20.58 -34.16 9.98
CA LEU A 430 -19.38 -33.60 10.62
C LEU A 430 -18.32 -33.18 9.59
N ILE A 431 -18.14 -34.02 8.55
CA ILE A 431 -17.25 -33.72 7.44
C ILE A 431 -17.74 -32.48 6.69
N GLN A 432 -19.05 -32.41 6.42
CA GLN A 432 -19.66 -31.24 5.78
C GLN A 432 -19.51 -29.97 6.62
N ALA A 433 -19.75 -30.04 7.93
CA ALA A 433 -19.58 -28.91 8.85
C ALA A 433 -18.13 -28.41 8.88
N LYS A 434 -17.16 -29.32 8.91
CA LYS A 434 -15.73 -28.98 8.82
C LYS A 434 -15.38 -28.31 7.48
N MET A 435 -15.91 -28.82 6.38
CA MET A 435 -15.71 -28.20 5.05
C MET A 435 -16.37 -26.83 4.99
N GLY A 436 -17.61 -26.68 5.52
CA GLY A 436 -18.31 -25.41 5.64
C GLY A 436 -17.49 -24.38 6.42
N ALA A 437 -17.02 -24.72 7.61
CA ALA A 437 -16.17 -23.82 8.41
C ALA A 437 -14.88 -23.42 7.67
N SER A 438 -14.32 -24.31 6.83
CA SER A 438 -13.16 -23.96 5.99
C SER A 438 -13.50 -22.98 4.88
N GLU A 439 -14.69 -23.09 4.28
CA GLU A 439 -15.17 -22.13 3.28
C GLU A 439 -15.56 -20.79 3.95
N ASP A 440 -16.12 -20.83 5.17
CA ASP A 440 -16.44 -19.63 5.94
C ASP A 440 -15.16 -18.81 6.27
N ILE A 441 -14.04 -19.48 6.57
CA ILE A 441 -12.74 -18.78 6.75
C ILE A 441 -12.37 -18.03 5.46
N LYS A 442 -12.49 -18.66 4.30
CA LYS A 442 -12.19 -18.04 3.00
C LYS A 442 -13.12 -16.87 2.71
N ALA A 443 -14.41 -17.04 2.96
CA ALA A 443 -15.39 -15.99 2.78
C ALA A 443 -15.16 -14.79 3.69
N ALA A 444 -14.86 -15.03 4.99
CA ALA A 444 -14.56 -14.00 5.96
C ALA A 444 -13.25 -13.23 5.66
N THR A 445 -12.27 -13.90 5.05
CA THR A 445 -11.01 -13.28 4.63
C THR A 445 -11.07 -12.66 3.23
N GLY A 446 -12.16 -12.82 2.50
CA GLY A 446 -12.31 -12.36 1.13
C GLY A 446 -11.43 -13.09 0.11
N GLN A 447 -10.84 -14.23 0.49
CA GLN A 447 -9.94 -15.00 -0.35
C GLN A 447 -10.59 -16.29 -0.82
N TYR A 448 -10.74 -16.42 -2.12
CA TYR A 448 -11.34 -17.59 -2.75
C TYR A 448 -10.28 -18.55 -3.30
N ASN A 449 -10.70 -19.73 -3.71
CA ASN A 449 -9.82 -20.79 -4.23
C ASN A 449 -8.92 -20.34 -5.40
N ALA A 450 -9.36 -19.35 -6.15
CA ALA A 450 -8.60 -18.79 -7.28
C ALA A 450 -7.34 -18.03 -6.82
N SER A 451 -7.48 -17.19 -5.79
CA SER A 451 -6.33 -16.46 -5.20
C SER A 451 -5.38 -17.38 -4.45
N LEU A 452 -5.85 -18.53 -3.95
CA LEU A 452 -5.03 -19.52 -3.24
C LEU A 452 -4.28 -20.49 -4.18
N GLY A 453 -4.32 -20.27 -5.52
CA GLY A 453 -3.59 -21.10 -6.49
C GLY A 453 -4.15 -22.53 -6.66
N MET A 454 -5.40 -22.79 -6.22
CA MET A 454 -6.01 -24.10 -6.41
C MET A 454 -6.39 -24.33 -7.88
N THR A 455 -6.15 -25.56 -8.38
CA THR A 455 -6.42 -25.93 -9.75
C THR A 455 -7.88 -25.71 -10.12
N SER A 456 -8.13 -24.97 -11.19
CA SER A 456 -9.44 -24.77 -11.79
C SER A 456 -9.55 -25.52 -13.13
N ASN A 457 -10.77 -25.69 -13.62
CA ASN A 457 -11.02 -26.32 -14.93
C ASN A 457 -10.63 -25.45 -16.13
N GLU A 458 -10.06 -24.29 -15.90
CA GLU A 458 -9.67 -23.34 -16.93
C GLU A 458 -8.34 -23.73 -17.56
N ARG A 459 -8.29 -23.76 -18.89
CA ARG A 459 -7.11 -24.16 -19.67
C ARG A 459 -6.37 -22.98 -20.32
N SER A 460 -6.90 -21.77 -20.20
CA SER A 460 -6.32 -20.57 -20.79
C SER A 460 -5.60 -19.74 -19.74
N GLY A 461 -4.32 -19.40 -19.98
CA GLY A 461 -3.53 -18.53 -19.10
C GLY A 461 -4.18 -17.16 -18.86
N ARG A 462 -4.90 -16.61 -19.86
CA ARG A 462 -5.66 -15.36 -19.73
C ARG A 462 -6.84 -15.49 -18.76
N ALA A 463 -7.56 -16.61 -18.79
CA ALA A 463 -8.68 -16.86 -17.90
C ALA A 463 -8.20 -17.05 -16.46
N ILE A 464 -7.05 -17.72 -16.26
CA ILE A 464 -6.42 -17.90 -14.94
C ILE A 464 -6.03 -16.54 -14.38
N LEU A 465 -5.35 -15.68 -15.14
CA LEU A 465 -4.95 -14.32 -14.73
C LEU A 465 -6.16 -13.40 -14.44
N ALA A 466 -7.22 -13.47 -15.26
CA ALA A 466 -8.43 -12.70 -15.02
C ALA A 466 -9.11 -13.10 -13.71
N ARG A 467 -9.18 -14.40 -13.43
CA ARG A 467 -9.78 -14.94 -12.22
C ARG A 467 -8.93 -14.67 -10.97
N GLN A 468 -7.62 -14.68 -11.10
CA GLN A 468 -6.71 -14.30 -10.03
C GLN A 468 -6.91 -12.82 -9.66
N ARG A 469 -6.99 -11.93 -10.66
CA ARG A 469 -7.32 -10.51 -10.44
C ARG A 469 -8.67 -10.29 -9.77
N GLU A 470 -9.67 -11.09 -10.10
CA GLU A 470 -11.00 -11.01 -9.48
C GLU A 470 -10.97 -11.49 -8.01
N GLY A 471 -10.13 -12.49 -7.70
CA GLY A 471 -9.92 -12.98 -6.34
C GLY A 471 -9.22 -11.98 -5.43
N ASP A 472 -8.35 -11.12 -5.98
CA ASP A 472 -7.53 -10.17 -5.23
C ASP A 472 -8.32 -8.90 -4.84
N VAL A 473 -9.50 -8.67 -5.40
CA VAL A 473 -10.35 -7.49 -5.11
C VAL A 473 -10.75 -7.43 -3.63
N GLY A 474 -10.99 -8.57 -2.98
CA GLY A 474 -11.45 -8.62 -1.59
C GLY A 474 -10.43 -8.05 -0.58
N THR A 475 -9.15 -8.10 -0.89
CA THR A 475 -8.05 -7.65 -0.02
C THR A 475 -7.34 -6.39 -0.51
N TYR A 476 -7.81 -5.81 -1.64
CA TYR A 476 -7.16 -4.67 -2.29
C TYR A 476 -7.04 -3.43 -1.41
N HIS A 477 -7.97 -3.22 -0.49
CA HIS A 477 -7.93 -2.07 0.42
C HIS A 477 -6.69 -2.05 1.34
N TYR A 478 -6.13 -3.21 1.71
CA TYR A 478 -4.85 -3.29 2.43
C TYR A 478 -3.70 -2.76 1.56
N VAL A 479 -3.70 -3.14 0.27
CA VAL A 479 -2.70 -2.70 -0.71
C VAL A 479 -2.79 -1.18 -0.92
N ASP A 480 -3.99 -0.64 -1.07
CA ASP A 480 -4.22 0.78 -1.30
C ASP A 480 -3.82 1.62 -0.08
N ASN A 481 -4.23 1.22 1.13
CA ASN A 481 -3.85 1.90 2.36
C ASN A 481 -2.33 1.87 2.59
N TYR A 482 -1.70 0.73 2.30
CA TYR A 482 -0.25 0.61 2.37
C TYR A 482 0.46 1.51 1.35
N ALA A 483 -0.03 1.56 0.11
CA ALA A 483 0.51 2.46 -0.91
C ALA A 483 0.39 3.94 -0.51
N ARG A 484 -0.70 4.33 0.16
CA ARG A 484 -0.86 5.69 0.74
C ARG A 484 0.20 5.96 1.80
N ALA A 485 0.48 5.00 2.68
CA ALA A 485 1.52 5.14 3.70
C ALA A 485 2.92 5.29 3.07
N ILE A 486 3.27 4.49 2.06
CA ILE A 486 4.54 4.61 1.32
C ILE A 486 4.63 5.97 0.59
N ARG A 487 3.53 6.45 0.03
CA ARG A 487 3.49 7.81 -0.54
C ARG A 487 3.81 8.87 0.51
N TYR A 488 3.29 8.72 1.73
CA TYR A 488 3.56 9.65 2.82
C TYR A 488 5.00 9.53 3.32
N VAL A 489 5.59 8.32 3.36
CA VAL A 489 7.04 8.14 3.60
C VAL A 489 7.84 8.90 2.55
N GLY A 490 7.54 8.73 1.27
CA GLY A 490 8.21 9.45 0.19
C GLY A 490 8.11 10.97 0.35
N ARG A 491 6.93 11.50 0.71
CA ARG A 491 6.74 12.93 0.98
C ARG A 491 7.60 13.42 2.14
N GLN A 492 7.74 12.64 3.21
CA GLN A 492 8.62 12.97 4.33
C GLN A 492 10.10 12.97 3.91
N LEU A 493 10.51 12.00 3.07
CA LEU A 493 11.89 11.93 2.57
C LEU A 493 12.22 13.11 1.66
N VAL A 494 11.32 13.48 0.75
CA VAL A 494 11.48 14.67 -0.11
C VAL A 494 11.61 15.96 0.71
N ASP A 495 10.89 16.08 1.83
CA ASP A 495 11.02 17.22 2.74
C ASP A 495 12.35 17.21 3.54
N LEU A 496 12.83 16.02 3.93
CA LEU A 496 14.01 15.86 4.75
C LEU A 496 15.32 15.96 3.97
N ILE A 497 15.36 15.42 2.75
CA ILE A 497 16.59 15.37 1.93
C ILE A 497 17.27 16.74 1.84
N PRO A 498 16.64 17.84 1.42
CA PRO A 498 17.33 19.13 1.32
C PRO A 498 17.73 19.74 2.66
N LYS A 499 17.18 19.26 3.79
CA LYS A 499 17.45 19.78 5.13
C LYS A 499 18.56 19.04 5.86
N ILE A 500 18.74 17.76 5.54
CA ILE A 500 19.79 16.90 6.13
C ILE A 500 21.05 16.90 5.26
N TYR A 501 20.87 16.95 3.93
CA TYR A 501 21.97 17.04 2.99
C TYR A 501 22.30 18.52 2.71
N ASP A 502 22.65 19.27 3.76
CA ASP A 502 22.86 20.72 3.79
C ASP A 502 24.30 21.15 3.44
N THR A 503 25.20 20.20 3.25
CA THR A 503 26.60 20.41 2.88
C THR A 503 26.89 19.99 1.45
N PRO A 504 27.82 20.67 0.72
CA PRO A 504 28.27 20.20 -0.58
C PRO A 504 28.96 18.84 -0.45
N ARG A 505 28.34 17.80 -1.00
CA ARG A 505 28.85 16.43 -0.92
C ARG A 505 28.55 15.61 -2.17
N ILE A 506 29.25 14.49 -2.31
CA ILE A 506 28.96 13.49 -3.31
C ILE A 506 28.01 12.48 -2.68
N ALA A 507 26.80 12.40 -3.21
CA ALA A 507 25.81 11.43 -2.79
C ALA A 507 25.78 10.25 -3.78
N ARG A 508 25.67 9.06 -3.24
CA ARG A 508 25.41 7.87 -4.03
C ARG A 508 23.92 7.77 -4.32
N ILE A 509 23.58 7.54 -5.56
CA ILE A 509 22.20 7.28 -5.99
C ILE A 509 22.09 5.88 -6.58
N ILE A 510 20.91 5.29 -6.53
CA ILE A 510 20.61 4.01 -7.16
C ILE A 510 19.61 4.29 -8.29
N GLN A 511 20.01 4.00 -9.52
CA GLN A 511 19.15 4.14 -10.69
C GLN A 511 18.09 3.04 -10.75
N ILE A 512 17.10 3.18 -11.63
CA ILE A 512 16.01 2.20 -11.80
C ILE A 512 16.57 0.83 -12.22
N ASP A 513 17.70 0.77 -12.90
CA ASP A 513 18.38 -0.46 -13.32
C ASP A 513 19.23 -1.12 -12.21
N GLY A 514 19.21 -0.55 -10.99
CA GLY A 514 19.98 -1.04 -9.85
C GLY A 514 21.46 -0.64 -9.88
N GLN A 515 21.92 0.08 -10.91
CA GLN A 515 23.28 0.60 -10.95
C GLN A 515 23.42 1.76 -9.96
N SER A 516 24.58 1.84 -9.31
CA SER A 516 24.89 2.95 -8.42
C SER A 516 25.70 3.99 -9.17
N ASP A 517 25.27 5.23 -9.07
CA ASP A 517 25.93 6.39 -9.64
C ASP A 517 26.29 7.39 -8.54
N MET A 518 27.26 8.26 -8.82
CA MET A 518 27.73 9.27 -7.88
C MET A 518 27.33 10.65 -8.38
N VAL A 519 26.55 11.36 -7.57
CA VAL A 519 26.02 12.68 -7.91
C VAL A 519 26.56 13.72 -6.94
N ARG A 520 26.98 14.86 -7.47
CA ARG A 520 27.43 15.99 -6.66
C ARG A 520 26.26 16.88 -6.29
N LEU A 521 26.00 17.00 -4.99
CA LEU A 521 25.01 17.90 -4.42
C LEU A 521 25.70 19.17 -3.91
N ASP A 522 25.09 20.33 -4.17
CA ASP A 522 25.50 21.62 -3.60
C ASP A 522 24.25 22.45 -3.27
N PRO A 523 23.86 22.51 -2.00
CA PRO A 523 22.68 23.26 -1.56
C PRO A 523 22.84 24.78 -1.68
N ASN A 524 24.06 25.31 -1.90
CA ASN A 524 24.30 26.75 -1.97
C ASN A 524 24.08 27.36 -3.35
N GLN A 525 23.90 26.54 -4.40
CA GLN A 525 23.65 27.06 -5.74
C GLN A 525 22.20 27.53 -5.92
N PRO A 526 21.96 28.64 -6.66
CA PRO A 526 20.62 29.17 -6.83
C PRO A 526 19.74 28.38 -7.87
N GLU A 527 20.37 27.62 -8.76
CA GLU A 527 19.72 26.88 -9.81
C GLU A 527 19.56 25.40 -9.43
N PRO A 528 18.46 24.72 -9.85
CA PRO A 528 18.26 23.32 -9.55
C PRO A 528 19.35 22.42 -10.15
N VAL A 529 19.81 22.72 -11.36
CA VAL A 529 20.86 21.98 -12.07
C VAL A 529 21.90 22.96 -12.64
N ARG A 530 23.16 22.79 -12.31
CA ARG A 530 24.28 23.54 -12.90
C ARG A 530 25.15 22.61 -13.70
N LYS A 531 25.24 22.86 -15.01
CA LYS A 531 26.11 22.11 -15.93
C LYS A 531 27.49 22.78 -15.99
N MET A 532 28.56 22.08 -15.63
CA MET A 532 29.94 22.53 -15.83
C MET A 532 30.42 22.06 -17.19
N VAL A 533 30.74 23.01 -18.06
CA VAL A 533 31.18 22.77 -19.46
C VAL A 533 32.67 23.01 -19.55
N ASN A 534 33.39 22.19 -20.30
CA ASN A 534 34.81 22.45 -20.63
C ASN A 534 34.93 23.46 -21.75
N GLU A 535 36.18 23.84 -22.11
CA GLU A 535 36.47 24.80 -23.20
C GLU A 535 35.94 24.36 -24.57
N ALA A 536 35.63 23.07 -24.73
CA ALA A 536 35.06 22.50 -25.96
C ALA A 536 33.51 22.46 -25.96
N GLY A 537 32.85 23.04 -24.91
CA GLY A 537 31.40 23.05 -24.82
C GLY A 537 30.76 21.72 -24.37
N VAL A 538 31.57 20.73 -23.98
CA VAL A 538 31.07 19.44 -23.51
C VAL A 538 30.79 19.50 -22.01
N VAL A 539 29.61 19.02 -21.58
CA VAL A 539 29.25 18.92 -20.15
C VAL A 539 30.15 17.89 -19.47
N VAL A 540 31.00 18.34 -18.55
CA VAL A 540 31.95 17.50 -17.81
C VAL A 540 31.35 17.02 -16.49
N GLN A 541 30.54 17.87 -15.85
CA GLN A 541 29.94 17.56 -14.55
C GLN A 541 28.63 18.32 -14.36
N LYS A 542 27.66 17.65 -13.74
CA LYS A 542 26.40 18.27 -13.32
C LYS A 542 26.41 18.38 -11.80
N ILE A 543 25.96 19.50 -11.28
CA ILE A 543 25.80 19.76 -9.85
C ILE A 543 24.34 20.05 -9.59
N TYR A 544 23.76 19.42 -8.59
CA TYR A 544 22.33 19.46 -8.31
C TYR A 544 22.06 20.12 -6.97
N ASN A 545 20.98 20.91 -6.89
CA ASN A 545 20.46 21.47 -5.64
C ASN A 545 19.04 20.97 -5.39
N PRO A 546 18.84 20.00 -4.46
CA PRO A 546 17.53 19.48 -4.12
C PRO A 546 16.67 20.49 -3.34
N GLY A 547 17.23 21.61 -2.86
CA GLY A 547 16.49 22.67 -2.15
C GLY A 547 15.73 23.63 -3.06
N VAL A 548 15.88 23.54 -4.39
CA VAL A 548 15.24 24.43 -5.37
C VAL A 548 14.07 23.71 -6.06
N GLY A 549 12.92 24.36 -6.10
CA GLY A 549 11.69 23.78 -6.66
C GLY A 549 10.84 23.03 -5.61
N LYS A 550 9.62 22.72 -5.99
CA LYS A 550 8.71 21.89 -5.20
C LYS A 550 8.46 20.58 -5.92
N TYR A 551 8.54 19.51 -5.16
CA TYR A 551 8.36 18.16 -5.65
C TYR A 551 7.21 17.48 -4.91
N ASP A 552 6.43 16.69 -5.62
CA ASP A 552 5.38 15.83 -5.06
C ASP A 552 5.73 14.37 -5.28
N VAL A 553 5.07 13.48 -4.56
CA VAL A 553 5.33 12.05 -4.62
C VAL A 553 4.11 11.32 -5.12
N LYS A 554 4.29 10.55 -6.18
CA LYS A 554 3.32 9.59 -6.69
C LYS A 554 3.81 8.19 -6.35
N VAL A 555 2.92 7.31 -5.92
CA VAL A 555 3.26 5.90 -5.75
C VAL A 555 2.81 5.13 -6.98
N THR A 556 3.71 4.36 -7.53
CA THR A 556 3.42 3.37 -8.56
C THR A 556 3.38 2.00 -7.90
N VAL A 557 2.19 1.41 -7.85
CA VAL A 557 2.05 -0.01 -7.49
C VAL A 557 2.31 -0.81 -8.77
N GLY A 558 3.30 -1.66 -8.71
CA GLY A 558 3.64 -2.47 -9.88
C GLY A 558 4.51 -3.65 -9.47
N PRO A 559 4.65 -4.63 -10.35
CA PRO A 559 5.48 -5.79 -10.08
C PRO A 559 6.91 -5.36 -9.71
N SER A 560 7.58 -6.17 -8.90
CA SER A 560 8.97 -5.94 -8.48
C SER A 560 9.86 -5.71 -9.71
N TYR A 561 11.02 -5.10 -9.50
CA TYR A 561 12.00 -4.86 -10.57
C TYR A 561 12.25 -6.10 -11.44
N LEU A 562 12.38 -7.27 -10.81
CA LEU A 562 12.58 -8.55 -11.52
C LEU A 562 11.38 -8.91 -12.40
N THR A 563 10.15 -8.73 -11.89
CA THR A 563 8.92 -9.04 -12.64
C THR A 563 8.70 -8.02 -13.76
N LYS A 564 8.95 -6.73 -13.52
CA LYS A 564 8.92 -5.69 -14.58
C LYS A 564 9.92 -5.98 -15.69
N ARG A 565 11.09 -6.45 -15.32
CA ARG A 565 12.14 -6.83 -16.25
C ARG A 565 11.73 -8.04 -17.11
N GLN A 566 11.08 -9.04 -16.51
CA GLN A 566 10.52 -10.18 -17.24
C GLN A 566 9.37 -9.77 -18.17
N GLU A 567 8.43 -8.96 -17.67
CA GLU A 567 7.32 -8.45 -18.50
C GLU A 567 7.84 -7.59 -19.65
N SER A 568 8.87 -6.76 -19.42
CA SER A 568 9.50 -5.96 -20.46
C SER A 568 10.21 -6.84 -21.49
N MET A 569 10.88 -7.91 -21.03
CA MET A 569 11.47 -8.91 -21.93
C MET A 569 10.42 -9.61 -22.79
N ASP A 570 9.31 -10.04 -22.20
CA ASP A 570 8.24 -10.72 -22.91
C ASP A 570 7.57 -9.78 -23.93
N ALA A 571 7.29 -8.54 -23.53
CA ALA A 571 6.74 -7.53 -24.43
C ALA A 571 7.70 -7.18 -25.57
N MET A 572 8.99 -6.94 -25.28
CA MET A 572 10.01 -6.67 -26.30
C MET A 572 10.23 -7.88 -27.21
N SER A 573 10.21 -9.12 -26.65
CA SER A 573 10.30 -10.34 -27.43
C SER A 573 9.19 -10.45 -28.47
N GLN A 574 7.94 -10.13 -28.09
CA GLN A 574 6.80 -10.14 -29.01
C GLN A 574 6.95 -9.07 -30.11
N ILE A 575 7.43 -7.87 -29.75
CA ILE A 575 7.66 -6.77 -30.70
C ILE A 575 8.78 -7.15 -31.70
N LEU A 576 9.87 -7.72 -31.20
CA LEU A 576 11.03 -8.12 -32.02
C LEU A 576 10.70 -9.32 -32.92
N GLN A 577 9.85 -10.25 -32.48
CA GLN A 577 9.34 -11.34 -33.32
C GLN A 577 8.45 -10.84 -34.46
N GLY A 578 7.68 -9.76 -34.21
CA GLY A 578 6.86 -9.13 -35.23
C GLY A 578 7.65 -8.32 -36.29
N ASN A 579 8.82 -7.79 -35.92
CA ASN A 579 9.64 -6.99 -36.80
C ASN A 579 11.14 -7.15 -36.52
N PRO A 580 11.84 -8.10 -37.19
CA PRO A 580 13.25 -8.40 -36.94
C PRO A 580 14.21 -7.23 -37.18
N ASN A 581 13.83 -6.22 -37.98
CA ASN A 581 14.65 -5.04 -38.21
C ASN A 581 14.81 -4.13 -36.99
N LEU A 582 13.90 -4.24 -36.00
CA LEU A 582 14.01 -3.52 -34.73
C LEU A 582 15.14 -4.03 -33.84
N TRP A 583 15.71 -5.22 -34.12
CA TRP A 583 16.88 -5.74 -33.39
C TRP A 583 18.07 -4.76 -33.48
N MET A 584 18.26 -4.11 -34.62
CA MET A 584 19.36 -3.15 -34.83
C MET A 584 19.13 -1.82 -34.09
N ALA A 585 17.89 -1.50 -33.74
CA ALA A 585 17.56 -0.24 -33.08
C ALA A 585 17.35 -0.38 -31.54
N ALA A 586 16.87 -1.53 -31.09
CA ALA A 586 16.46 -1.73 -29.69
C ALA A 586 17.02 -3.03 -29.08
N GLY A 587 17.94 -3.71 -29.76
CA GLY A 587 18.51 -4.97 -29.28
C GLY A 587 19.38 -4.83 -28.03
N ASP A 588 20.00 -3.67 -27.83
CA ASP A 588 20.77 -3.33 -26.64
C ASP A 588 19.87 -3.21 -25.40
N LEU A 589 18.71 -2.54 -25.54
CA LEU A 589 17.70 -2.40 -24.48
C LEU A 589 17.08 -3.75 -24.13
N PHE A 590 16.83 -4.61 -25.13
CA PHE A 590 16.33 -5.96 -24.90
C PHE A 590 17.31 -6.80 -24.11
N VAL A 591 18.59 -6.83 -24.51
CA VAL A 591 19.64 -7.60 -23.84
C VAL A 591 19.95 -7.04 -22.45
N LYS A 592 19.90 -5.72 -22.27
CA LYS A 592 20.07 -5.07 -20.95
C LYS A 592 19.02 -5.53 -19.95
N ASN A 593 17.83 -5.87 -20.40
CA ASN A 593 16.73 -6.38 -19.58
C ASN A 593 16.81 -7.90 -19.32
N MET A 594 17.75 -8.62 -19.93
CA MET A 594 17.96 -10.06 -19.66
C MET A 594 18.76 -10.30 -18.38
N ASP A 595 18.42 -11.36 -17.66
CA ASP A 595 19.02 -11.70 -16.36
C ASP A 595 19.93 -12.94 -16.47
N TRP A 596 21.03 -12.80 -17.23
CA TRP A 596 22.06 -13.84 -17.35
C TRP A 596 23.46 -13.23 -17.32
N PRO A 597 24.47 -13.98 -16.82
CA PRO A 597 25.83 -13.49 -16.76
C PRO A 597 26.38 -13.14 -18.17
N GLY A 598 26.74 -11.85 -18.36
CA GLY A 598 27.22 -11.35 -19.65
C GLY A 598 26.19 -10.54 -20.46
N ALA A 599 24.94 -10.36 -19.98
CA ALA A 599 23.92 -9.54 -20.64
C ALA A 599 24.40 -8.10 -20.82
N GLN A 600 25.02 -7.50 -19.82
CA GLN A 600 25.56 -6.14 -19.87
C GLN A 600 26.69 -5.99 -20.91
N GLU A 601 27.63 -6.94 -20.93
CA GLU A 601 28.71 -6.91 -21.96
C GLU A 601 28.16 -7.01 -23.37
N LEU A 602 27.12 -7.84 -23.56
CA LEU A 602 26.49 -7.98 -24.87
C LEU A 602 25.69 -6.73 -25.23
N ALA A 603 24.99 -6.12 -24.28
CA ALA A 603 24.28 -4.85 -24.49
C ALA A 603 25.25 -3.72 -24.89
N GLU A 604 26.42 -3.61 -24.23
CA GLU A 604 27.46 -2.63 -24.60
C GLU A 604 28.06 -2.90 -25.99
N ARG A 605 28.21 -4.16 -26.37
CA ARG A 605 28.68 -4.52 -27.72
C ARG A 605 27.63 -4.17 -28.77
N LEU A 606 26.34 -4.44 -28.50
CA LEU A 606 25.23 -4.09 -29.38
C LEU A 606 25.08 -2.56 -29.49
N LYS A 607 25.22 -1.82 -28.39
CA LYS A 607 25.20 -0.37 -28.38
C LYS A 607 26.26 0.23 -29.31
N LYS A 608 27.43 -0.40 -29.45
CA LYS A 608 28.49 0.02 -30.39
C LYS A 608 28.16 -0.30 -31.88
N MET A 609 27.20 -1.18 -32.14
CA MET A 609 26.73 -1.55 -33.47
C MET A 609 25.54 -0.71 -33.95
N ILE A 610 24.89 0.04 -33.05
CA ILE A 610 23.77 0.93 -33.34
C ILE A 610 24.29 2.18 -34.06
N ASP A 611 23.52 2.67 -35.00
CA ASP A 611 23.87 3.91 -35.73
C ASP A 611 24.09 5.07 -34.74
N PRO A 612 25.24 5.77 -34.79
CA PRO A 612 25.54 6.88 -33.87
C PRO A 612 24.46 7.96 -33.83
N LYS A 613 23.67 8.09 -34.88
CA LYS A 613 22.53 9.02 -34.93
C LYS A 613 21.37 8.67 -33.96
N LEU A 614 21.26 7.43 -33.56
CA LEU A 614 20.24 6.97 -32.59
C LEU A 614 20.72 7.04 -31.17
N LEU A 615 22.02 7.27 -30.92
CA LEU A 615 22.66 7.30 -29.61
C LEU A 615 23.03 8.71 -29.14
N GLN A 616 22.78 9.73 -29.98
CA GLN A 616 23.10 11.12 -29.62
C GLN A 616 22.07 11.69 -28.67
N ASP A 617 22.55 12.22 -27.54
CA ASP A 617 21.74 12.88 -26.49
C ASP A 617 20.99 14.10 -27.07
N GLU A 618 19.84 14.43 -26.47
CA GLU A 618 18.88 15.46 -26.85
C GLU A 618 19.45 16.90 -26.93
N ASP A 619 20.69 17.15 -26.55
CA ASP A 619 21.33 18.47 -26.51
C ASP A 619 22.05 18.87 -27.83
N ASP A 620 21.95 18.08 -28.89
CA ASP A 620 22.60 18.43 -30.18
C ASP A 620 21.69 19.39 -30.99
N PRO A 621 22.19 20.58 -31.39
CA PRO A 621 21.40 21.54 -32.16
C PRO A 621 20.84 20.97 -33.49
N ALA A 622 21.45 19.91 -34.01
CA ALA A 622 20.92 19.14 -35.14
C ALA A 622 19.67 18.33 -34.77
N LEU A 623 19.59 17.85 -33.53
CA LEU A 623 18.45 17.11 -33.01
C LEU A 623 17.27 18.05 -32.69
N GLN A 624 17.56 19.26 -32.21
CA GLN A 624 16.51 20.28 -32.01
C GLN A 624 15.89 20.72 -33.35
N ALA A 625 16.69 20.83 -34.39
CA ALA A 625 16.18 21.08 -35.75
C ALA A 625 15.37 19.89 -36.29
N ALA A 626 15.82 18.65 -36.04
CA ALA A 626 15.09 17.43 -36.39
C ALA A 626 13.79 17.29 -35.61
N ASN A 627 13.81 17.58 -34.31
CA ASN A 627 12.60 17.56 -33.43
C ASN A 627 11.61 18.66 -33.82
N GLN A 628 12.09 19.85 -34.23
CA GLN A 628 11.22 20.89 -34.84
C GLN A 628 10.59 20.41 -36.14
N GLN A 629 11.34 19.70 -36.98
CA GLN A 629 10.79 19.10 -38.21
C GLN A 629 9.79 17.98 -37.90
N ILE A 630 10.07 17.15 -36.92
CA ILE A 630 9.14 16.09 -36.47
C ILE A 630 7.87 16.71 -35.88
N GLN A 631 7.97 17.75 -35.07
CA GLN A 631 6.80 18.48 -34.55
C GLN A 631 6.00 19.15 -35.64
N ALA A 632 6.69 19.74 -36.63
CA ALA A 632 6.02 20.32 -37.80
C ALA A 632 5.33 19.24 -38.67
N MET A 633 5.93 18.06 -38.79
CA MET A 633 5.35 16.93 -39.51
C MET A 633 4.20 16.29 -38.75
N GLN A 634 4.29 16.21 -37.39
CA GLN A 634 3.20 15.80 -36.54
C GLN A 634 2.02 16.77 -36.58
N ALA A 635 2.28 18.09 -36.58
CA ALA A 635 1.24 19.09 -36.72
C ALA A 635 0.58 19.01 -38.13
N GLN A 636 1.34 18.71 -39.19
CA GLN A 636 0.78 18.44 -40.51
C GLN A 636 -0.05 17.16 -40.55
N MET A 637 0.42 16.08 -39.89
CA MET A 637 -0.36 14.84 -39.78
C MET A 637 -1.65 15.05 -38.97
N GLU A 638 -1.59 15.83 -37.93
CA GLU A 638 -2.78 16.15 -37.12
C GLU A 638 -3.78 17.02 -37.88
N GLN A 639 -3.27 17.98 -38.68
CA GLN A 639 -4.11 18.74 -39.64
C GLN A 639 -4.71 17.82 -40.70
N MET A 640 -3.94 16.91 -41.26
CA MET A 640 -4.42 15.94 -42.24
C MET A 640 -5.41 14.95 -41.64
N TYR A 641 -5.19 14.49 -40.40
CA TYR A 641 -6.13 13.65 -39.66
C TYR A 641 -7.44 14.39 -39.35
N ASN A 642 -7.36 15.65 -38.96
CA ASN A 642 -8.53 16.50 -38.75
C ASN A 642 -9.28 16.80 -40.07
N MET A 643 -8.57 16.97 -41.17
CA MET A 643 -9.21 17.07 -42.51
C MET A 643 -9.85 15.75 -42.94
N LEU A 644 -9.23 14.62 -42.70
CA LEU A 644 -9.80 13.29 -42.96
C LEU A 644 -11.04 13.02 -42.07
N GLN A 645 -10.99 13.41 -40.80
CA GLN A 645 -12.15 13.33 -39.93
C GLN A 645 -13.30 14.24 -40.37
N ASN A 646 -12.98 15.44 -40.80
CA ASN A 646 -13.98 16.36 -41.35
C ASN A 646 -14.51 15.89 -42.69
N ALA A 647 -13.69 15.26 -43.52
CA ALA A 647 -14.12 14.64 -44.77
C ALA A 647 -14.98 13.40 -44.50
N SER A 648 -14.67 12.56 -43.49
CA SER A 648 -15.52 11.44 -43.10
C SER A 648 -16.87 11.90 -42.56
N LYS A 649 -16.87 12.93 -41.71
CA LYS A 649 -18.11 13.54 -41.18
C LYS A 649 -18.94 14.17 -42.30
N SER A 650 -18.30 14.76 -43.30
CA SER A 650 -19.01 15.29 -44.48
C SER A 650 -19.57 14.16 -45.33
N MET A 651 -18.88 13.02 -45.47
CA MET A 651 -19.39 11.83 -46.15
C MET A 651 -20.55 11.17 -45.41
N GLU A 652 -20.48 11.12 -44.05
CA GLU A 652 -21.60 10.65 -43.25
C GLU A 652 -22.81 11.58 -43.32
N ALA A 653 -22.58 12.90 -43.32
CA ALA A 653 -23.64 13.89 -43.54
C ALA A 653 -24.25 13.81 -44.94
N GLN A 654 -23.43 13.49 -45.96
CA GLN A 654 -23.93 13.20 -47.31
C GLN A 654 -24.70 11.90 -47.38
N LYS A 655 -24.27 10.86 -46.68
CA LYS A 655 -25.02 9.57 -46.54
C LYS A 655 -26.35 9.77 -45.89
N LEU A 656 -26.40 10.51 -44.77
CA LEU A 656 -27.62 10.88 -44.07
C LEU A 656 -28.57 11.69 -44.97
N ARG A 657 -28.08 12.61 -45.78
CA ARG A 657 -28.86 13.35 -46.77
C ARG A 657 -29.42 12.41 -47.86
N ILE A 658 -28.62 11.46 -48.30
CA ILE A 658 -29.02 10.48 -49.30
C ILE A 658 -30.10 9.54 -48.70
N ASP A 659 -29.96 9.12 -47.47
CA ASP A 659 -30.94 8.28 -46.77
C ASP A 659 -32.25 9.05 -46.44
N GLU A 660 -32.15 10.37 -46.14
CA GLU A 660 -33.31 11.25 -45.94
C GLU A 660 -34.02 11.47 -47.28
N TYR A 661 -33.27 11.66 -48.37
CA TYR A 661 -33.84 11.77 -49.71
C TYR A 661 -34.47 10.46 -50.21
N ASN A 662 -33.86 9.32 -49.91
CA ASN A 662 -34.45 7.99 -50.20
C ASN A 662 -35.71 7.71 -49.36
N ALA A 663 -35.76 8.20 -48.14
CA ALA A 663 -36.94 8.10 -47.29
C ALA A 663 -38.07 9.00 -47.79
N GLU A 664 -37.75 10.19 -48.27
CA GLU A 664 -38.70 11.14 -48.85
C GLU A 664 -39.20 10.66 -50.19
N THR A 665 -38.34 10.05 -51.01
CA THR A 665 -38.71 9.38 -52.25
C THR A 665 -39.66 8.20 -51.99
N LYS A 666 -39.38 7.37 -51.01
CA LYS A 666 -40.30 6.28 -50.60
C LYS A 666 -41.63 6.82 -50.06
N ARG A 667 -41.63 7.95 -49.36
CA ARG A 667 -42.84 8.62 -48.84
C ARG A 667 -43.65 9.20 -50.02
N LEU A 668 -43.02 9.80 -50.98
CA LEU A 668 -43.63 10.27 -52.20
C LEU A 668 -44.19 9.10 -53.07
N GLN A 669 -43.48 7.99 -53.18
CA GLN A 669 -44.00 6.76 -53.82
C GLN A 669 -45.21 6.17 -53.10
N ALA A 670 -45.25 6.26 -51.77
CA ALA A 670 -46.42 5.81 -50.97
C ALA A 670 -47.65 6.75 -51.15
N ILE A 671 -47.42 8.03 -51.38
CA ILE A 671 -48.51 9.01 -51.63
C ILE A 671 -48.98 8.94 -53.10
N GLN A 672 -48.14 8.46 -54.04
CA GLN A 672 -48.43 8.42 -55.49
C GLN A 672 -48.95 7.07 -55.99
N SER A 673 -49.50 6.21 -55.15
CA SER A 673 -50.19 4.98 -55.65
C SER A 673 -51.39 5.26 -56.57
N GLY A 674 -51.56 6.44 -57.09
CA GLY A 674 -52.59 6.87 -58.07
C GLY A 674 -52.10 7.53 -59.35
N MET A 675 -50.76 7.64 -59.61
CA MET A 675 -50.23 8.25 -60.83
C MET A 675 -49.67 7.21 -61.83
N THR A 676 -49.76 7.56 -63.16
CA THR A 676 -49.29 6.70 -64.22
C THR A 676 -47.74 6.62 -64.30
N PRO A 677 -47.19 5.49 -64.83
CA PRO A 677 -45.73 5.22 -64.81
C PRO A 677 -44.84 6.27 -65.51
N ASP A 678 -45.33 6.98 -66.52
CA ASP A 678 -44.56 7.95 -67.28
C ASP A 678 -44.29 9.24 -66.50
N GLN A 679 -45.20 9.68 -65.62
CA GLN A 679 -45.01 10.86 -64.77
C GLN A 679 -44.04 10.63 -63.61
N VAL A 680 -43.91 9.39 -63.15
CA VAL A 680 -42.95 9.01 -62.13
C VAL A 680 -41.51 9.01 -62.68
N GLN A 681 -41.36 8.60 -63.95
CA GLN A 681 -40.08 8.53 -64.60
C GLN A 681 -39.46 9.94 -64.90
N ASP A 682 -40.29 10.92 -65.21
CA ASP A 682 -39.86 12.31 -65.42
C ASP A 682 -39.39 12.97 -64.10
N VAL A 683 -40.07 12.72 -62.99
CA VAL A 683 -39.69 13.25 -61.65
C VAL A 683 -38.38 12.62 -61.14
N VAL A 684 -38.21 11.31 -61.38
CA VAL A 684 -36.98 10.58 -60.99
C VAL A 684 -35.78 11.07 -61.83
N MET A 685 -35.97 11.32 -63.15
CA MET A 685 -34.89 11.85 -64.04
C MET A 685 -34.54 13.28 -63.70
N GLN A 686 -35.46 14.10 -63.27
CA GLN A 686 -35.20 15.48 -62.83
C GLN A 686 -34.47 15.55 -61.51
N THR A 687 -34.84 14.70 -60.55
CA THR A 687 -34.14 14.62 -59.26
C THR A 687 -32.76 14.02 -59.41
N LEU A 688 -32.51 13.06 -60.28
CA LEU A 688 -31.18 12.54 -60.58
C LEU A 688 -30.29 13.61 -61.24
N LYS A 689 -30.83 14.45 -62.05
CA LYS A 689 -30.12 15.55 -62.70
C LYS A 689 -29.71 16.64 -61.69
N ASP A 690 -30.57 16.94 -60.73
CA ASP A 690 -30.28 17.93 -59.64
C ASP A 690 -29.22 17.41 -58.68
N VAL A 691 -29.22 16.09 -58.38
CA VAL A 691 -28.20 15.45 -57.50
C VAL A 691 -26.86 15.38 -58.20
N MET A 692 -26.80 15.14 -59.51
CA MET A 692 -25.54 15.13 -60.28
C MET A 692 -24.97 16.54 -60.41
N THR A 693 -25.75 17.57 -60.62
CA THR A 693 -25.30 18.97 -60.64
C THR A 693 -24.84 19.48 -59.26
N ALA A 694 -25.41 19.01 -58.17
CA ALA A 694 -24.93 19.33 -56.82
C ALA A 694 -23.61 18.62 -56.50
N GLY A 695 -23.40 17.39 -56.98
CA GLY A 695 -22.13 16.67 -56.89
C GLY A 695 -20.97 17.33 -57.64
N ASP A 696 -21.23 17.82 -58.85
CA ASP A 696 -20.23 18.52 -59.65
C ASP A 696 -19.82 19.88 -59.05
N MET A 697 -20.75 20.60 -58.39
CA MET A 697 -20.42 21.87 -57.72
C MET A 697 -19.56 21.64 -56.44
N VAL A 698 -19.74 20.55 -55.73
CA VAL A 698 -18.91 20.18 -54.55
C VAL A 698 -17.50 19.80 -54.98
N MET A 699 -17.37 19.06 -56.10
CA MET A 699 -16.06 18.69 -56.66
C MET A 699 -15.31 19.92 -57.19
N ALA A 700 -16.00 20.87 -57.82
CA ALA A 700 -15.41 22.12 -58.28
C ALA A 700 -14.96 23.03 -57.13
N GLN A 701 -15.69 23.07 -56.02
CA GLN A 701 -15.32 23.81 -54.81
C GLN A 701 -14.13 23.16 -54.09
N GLN A 702 -14.00 21.86 -54.11
CA GLN A 702 -12.84 21.14 -53.56
C GLN A 702 -11.58 21.35 -54.42
N GLN A 703 -11.70 21.42 -55.75
CA GLN A 703 -10.56 21.73 -56.64
C GLN A 703 -10.07 23.18 -56.50
N MET A 704 -10.97 24.14 -56.21
CA MET A 704 -10.57 25.51 -55.92
C MET A 704 -9.88 25.67 -54.58
N ALA A 705 -10.26 24.87 -53.57
CA ALA A 705 -9.63 24.87 -52.27
C ALA A 705 -8.21 24.27 -52.30
N MET A 706 -7.91 23.35 -53.22
CA MET A 706 -6.58 22.75 -53.37
C MET A 706 -5.61 23.66 -54.22
N GLN A 707 -6.11 24.64 -54.95
CA GLN A 707 -5.27 25.57 -55.74
C GLN A 707 -4.87 26.86 -55.01
N GLY A 708 -5.29 27.04 -53.74
CA GLY A 708 -5.08 28.24 -52.95
C GLY A 708 -3.93 28.21 -51.94
N VAL A 709 -2.91 27.35 -52.13
CA VAL A 709 -1.71 27.37 -51.27
C VAL A 709 -0.58 28.08 -52.04
N PRO A 710 -0.14 29.27 -51.64
CA PRO A 710 1.08 29.89 -52.19
C PRO A 710 2.31 29.17 -51.63
N GLN A 711 3.33 29.06 -52.46
CA GLN A 711 4.65 28.48 -52.24
C GLN A 711 5.40 29.08 -51.02
#